data_f4a249c55eb059d8946e9a97e35d9983
#
_entry.id   f4a249c55eb059d8946e9a97e35d9983
#
_cell.length_a   1.000
_cell.length_b   1.000
_cell.length_c   1.000
_cell.angle_alpha   90.00
_cell.angle_beta   90.00
_cell.angle_gamma   90.00
#
_symmetry.space_group_name_H-M   'P 1'
#
loop_
_entity.id
_entity.type
_entity.pdbx_description
1 polymer ?
#
loop_
_entity_poly.entity_id
_entity_poly.type
_entity_poly.pdbx_seq_one_letter_code
_entity_poly.pdbx_strand_id
1 'polypeptide(L)'
;VGNLHAPSDAHHERFGRLTIVIPARIRYILAGRQNSPMPQPPLVPNGYHVMNSVSQRIAEELLVHERQVTAAIELLDDGATVPFIARYRKEVTDGLDDTQLRNLEDRLRYLRELDDRRAAVLKSIDEQGKLTESLKASILAADTKIRLEDLYLPYKQKRRTKAEIAREAGLQPLAMALLADPSLDPWVSAVDYVNDAVADPKAALDGARQILMERFAEDADLLAALRDYLTTHGVIKSTVTPGKAQVGAKFSDYFDYSEALGKIPSHRALALFRGRNEGILQVSLQIANEADFETHPCEGLIARKFNLENLGRPGDAFLQETVRWAWKVKIFIHLDLELKMQLKSRAELEAIKVFATNLSDLLLAAPAGPKVTLGLDPGMRTGTKIAVVDETGKLVDTATIYPHAPQNQWDQSIATLAALCAKHEVRLLSIGNGTASRETDKLAKELGRKHPALALTPLVVSEAGASVYSASALAANEFPELDVSIRGAVSIARRLQDPLSELVKIEPKAIGVGQYQHDVSQAQLSRSLDAVVEDCVNAVGVDVNMASVPLLSQVSGLTKSMAENIVAYRDENGPFTNRKTLLAVPRLGPKAFEQAAGFLRIRGGDNPLDQSGVHPETYPLVETIIQKSARPITDILGDAHFVKGLKATDFISDAFGLVTVNDIFAELEKPGRDPRPEFKTAAFVDGVETIGHLKPDMILEGVVTNVANFGAFVDVGVHQDGLVHISALSNTFVKDPRTIVKVGDVVKVKVMQVDVDRKRIGLTMRLEDEAKNQNLDIARDKPGQGPSRTQQRKESSPPNARPARGNHPKSQDKHAGKAGGNDRKPPLNSAMADALAKAFKK
;
A
#
# COMPACT_ATOMS: atom_id res chain seq x y z
N VAL A 1 73.21 -10.01 27.82
CA VAL A 1 74.13 -8.90 28.15
C VAL A 1 73.51 -7.57 27.68
N GLY A 2 73.23 -6.79 28.67
CA GLY A 2 73.20 -5.30 28.61
C GLY A 2 71.90 -4.65 28.04
N ASN A 3 71.03 -4.26 28.86
CA ASN A 3 70.82 -3.09 29.76
C ASN A 3 70.51 -1.73 29.02
N LEU A 4 69.35 -1.19 29.42
CA LEU A 4 69.05 0.23 29.81
C LEU A 4 68.89 1.27 28.68
N HIS A 5 67.73 1.89 28.47
CA HIS A 5 67.21 3.03 29.25
C HIS A 5 65.95 3.57 28.58
N ALA A 6 64.94 3.85 29.36
CA ALA A 6 63.93 4.84 28.98
C ALA A 6 64.47 6.26 29.23
N PRO A 7 63.94 7.28 28.54
CA PRO A 7 62.93 8.13 29.17
C PRO A 7 61.82 8.62 28.19
N SER A 8 60.61 8.73 28.77
CA SER A 8 59.70 9.88 28.86
C SER A 8 59.64 10.87 27.69
N ASP A 9 58.45 11.08 27.20
CA ASP A 9 57.64 12.29 27.14
C ASP A 9 56.75 12.40 25.88
N ALA A 10 55.49 12.44 26.18
CA ALA A 10 54.49 13.30 25.62
C ALA A 10 54.38 13.56 24.09
N HIS A 11 53.41 12.98 23.49
CA HIS A 11 52.61 13.71 22.48
C HIS A 11 51.12 13.39 22.63
N HIS A 12 50.41 14.35 23.20
CA HIS A 12 48.97 14.52 23.13
C HIS A 12 48.56 14.75 21.66
N GLU A 13 47.95 13.77 21.01
CA GLU A 13 47.18 13.99 19.80
C GLU A 13 45.70 14.25 20.15
N ARG A 14 45.27 15.41 19.73
CA ARG A 14 43.93 16.00 19.88
C ARG A 14 42.91 15.16 19.16
N PHE A 15 42.05 14.45 19.87
CA PHE A 15 40.76 14.02 19.32
C PHE A 15 39.83 15.25 19.29
N GLY A 16 39.60 15.77 18.08
CA GLY A 16 38.60 16.82 17.82
C GLY A 16 37.21 16.31 18.18
N ARG A 17 36.57 16.91 19.15
CA ARG A 17 35.15 16.73 19.45
C ARG A 17 34.34 17.22 18.24
N LEU A 18 33.70 16.29 17.53
CA LEU A 18 32.66 16.57 16.57
C LEU A 18 31.45 17.09 17.36
N THR A 19 31.26 18.40 17.38
CA THR A 19 30.05 19.01 17.95
C THR A 19 28.95 18.89 16.89
N ILE A 20 28.09 17.88 17.05
CA ILE A 20 26.86 17.76 16.24
C ILE A 20 25.93 18.88 16.71
N VAL A 21 25.77 19.91 15.89
CA VAL A 21 24.77 20.96 16.10
C VAL A 21 23.39 20.36 15.73
N ILE A 22 22.63 19.96 16.76
CA ILE A 22 21.24 19.54 16.60
C ILE A 22 20.39 20.81 16.51
N PRO A 23 19.56 20.99 15.46
CA PRO A 23 18.65 22.13 15.35
C PRO A 23 17.71 22.22 16.55
N ALA A 24 17.44 23.43 17.00
CA ALA A 24 16.72 23.75 18.24
C ALA A 24 15.32 23.12 18.41
N ARG A 25 14.72 22.59 17.34
CA ARG A 25 13.40 21.92 17.38
C ARG A 25 13.37 20.51 17.98
N ILE A 26 14.51 19.85 18.17
CA ILE A 26 14.55 18.47 18.73
C ILE A 26 14.80 18.46 20.24
N ARG A 27 15.21 19.57 20.84
CA ARG A 27 15.47 19.66 22.30
C ARG A 27 14.23 19.69 23.19
N TYR A 28 13.02 19.91 22.62
CA TYR A 28 11.78 20.04 23.41
C TYR A 28 11.08 18.72 23.78
N ILE A 29 11.54 17.60 23.27
CA ILE A 29 10.86 16.30 23.50
C ILE A 29 11.45 15.52 24.70
N LEU A 30 12.60 15.91 25.27
CA LEU A 30 13.30 15.13 26.30
C LEU A 30 13.40 15.79 27.67
N ALA A 31 12.81 16.97 27.93
CA ALA A 31 12.79 17.58 29.26
C ALA A 31 11.37 17.59 29.83
N GLY A 32 11.19 16.81 30.90
CA GLY A 32 9.93 16.72 31.63
C GLY A 32 9.54 18.03 32.32
N ARG A 33 8.26 18.26 32.32
CA ARG A 33 7.41 19.15 33.15
C ARG A 33 8.08 19.97 34.25
N GLN A 34 8.12 21.28 34.05
CA GLN A 34 7.90 22.24 35.11
C GLN A 34 7.06 23.40 34.53
N ASN A 35 5.99 23.76 35.27
CA ASN A 35 5.05 24.85 34.96
C ASN A 35 5.78 26.18 34.92
N SER A 36 5.87 26.81 33.75
CA SER A 36 6.13 28.25 33.60
C SER A 36 5.37 28.76 32.37
N PRO A 37 4.84 29.98 32.37
CA PRO A 37 3.99 30.50 31.28
C PRO A 37 4.80 30.60 30.00
N MET A 38 4.19 30.17 28.89
CA MET A 38 4.78 30.23 27.56
C MET A 38 5.13 31.66 27.15
N PRO A 39 6.34 31.93 26.69
CA PRO A 39 6.64 33.19 26.02
C PRO A 39 5.87 33.31 24.72
N GLN A 40 5.20 34.42 24.50
CA GLN A 40 4.58 34.76 23.22
C GLN A 40 5.64 34.79 22.13
N PRO A 41 5.34 34.23 20.92
CA PRO A 41 6.28 34.33 19.82
C PRO A 41 6.52 35.81 19.45
N PRO A 42 7.75 36.20 19.08
CA PRO A 42 8.03 37.57 18.66
C PRO A 42 7.22 37.90 17.41
N LEU A 43 6.56 39.05 17.43
CA LEU A 43 5.94 39.69 16.27
C LEU A 43 7.02 39.87 15.18
N VAL A 44 6.96 39.07 14.13
CA VAL A 44 7.80 39.26 12.94
C VAL A 44 7.21 40.44 12.15
N PRO A 45 7.99 41.47 11.78
CA PRO A 45 7.49 42.54 10.93
C PRO A 45 7.13 42.00 9.56
N ASN A 46 6.07 42.56 8.96
CA ASN A 46 5.58 42.28 7.59
C ASN A 46 6.72 42.13 6.56
N GLY A 47 7.17 40.88 6.36
CA GLY A 47 7.93 40.49 5.21
C GLY A 47 7.05 39.57 4.35
N TYR A 48 6.83 39.93 3.12
CA TYR A 48 6.21 39.09 2.11
C TYR A 48 6.87 37.70 2.17
N HIS A 49 6.15 36.68 2.62
CA HIS A 49 6.59 35.30 2.43
C HIS A 49 6.64 35.05 0.92
N VAL A 50 7.85 35.09 0.36
CA VAL A 50 8.09 34.57 -0.99
C VAL A 50 7.65 33.10 -0.95
N MET A 51 6.67 32.74 -1.76
CA MET A 51 6.26 31.35 -1.87
C MET A 51 7.46 30.54 -2.31
N ASN A 52 7.81 29.50 -1.54
CA ASN A 52 8.78 28.51 -1.98
C ASN A 52 8.33 27.92 -3.32
N SER A 53 9.20 27.86 -4.29
CA SER A 53 8.93 27.23 -5.58
C SER A 53 8.49 25.77 -5.38
N VAL A 54 7.83 25.18 -6.35
CA VAL A 54 7.49 23.74 -6.31
C VAL A 54 8.73 22.91 -6.05
N SER A 55 9.85 23.24 -6.71
CA SER A 55 11.13 22.56 -6.53
C SER A 55 11.68 22.70 -5.10
N GLN A 56 11.61 23.91 -4.50
CA GLN A 56 12.04 24.11 -3.11
C GLN A 56 11.23 23.30 -2.12
N ARG A 57 9.90 23.29 -2.27
CA ARG A 57 9.00 22.53 -1.39
C ARG A 57 9.27 21.02 -1.44
N ILE A 58 9.46 20.49 -2.65
CA ILE A 58 9.79 19.07 -2.82
C ILE A 58 11.17 18.77 -2.23
N ALA A 59 12.16 19.65 -2.43
CA ALA A 59 13.51 19.50 -1.88
C ALA A 59 13.52 19.44 -0.35
N GLU A 60 12.75 20.34 0.30
CA GLU A 60 12.58 20.34 1.76
C GLU A 60 11.90 19.05 2.27
N GLU A 61 10.88 18.55 1.57
CA GLU A 61 10.15 17.34 1.94
C GLU A 61 10.98 16.07 1.77
N LEU A 62 11.79 15.99 0.71
CA LEU A 62 12.66 14.84 0.40
C LEU A 62 14.04 14.92 1.08
N LEU A 63 14.35 16.04 1.73
CA LEU A 63 15.65 16.30 2.37
C LEU A 63 16.82 16.24 1.36
N VAL A 64 16.63 16.79 0.16
CA VAL A 64 17.60 16.87 -0.93
C VAL A 64 17.84 18.34 -1.34
N HIS A 65 18.80 18.60 -2.24
CA HIS A 65 19.05 19.94 -2.74
C HIS A 65 18.03 20.33 -3.83
N GLU A 66 17.61 21.59 -3.86
CA GLU A 66 16.66 22.10 -4.88
C GLU A 66 17.16 21.86 -6.31
N ARG A 67 18.46 21.97 -6.57
CA ARG A 67 19.05 21.69 -7.90
C ARG A 67 18.78 20.28 -8.40
N GLN A 68 18.78 19.27 -7.47
CA GLN A 68 18.49 17.86 -7.81
C GLN A 68 17.05 17.71 -8.25
N VAL A 69 16.15 18.36 -7.51
CA VAL A 69 14.70 18.34 -7.81
C VAL A 69 14.42 19.06 -9.13
N THR A 70 15.01 20.23 -9.38
CA THR A 70 14.83 20.97 -10.63
C THR A 70 15.29 20.14 -11.83
N ALA A 71 16.49 19.55 -11.75
CA ALA A 71 17.02 18.69 -12.81
C ALA A 71 16.12 17.46 -13.07
N ALA A 72 15.59 16.83 -12.00
CA ALA A 72 14.68 15.71 -12.13
C ALA A 72 13.33 16.11 -12.75
N ILE A 73 12.79 17.29 -12.39
CA ILE A 73 11.56 17.84 -12.98
C ILE A 73 11.76 18.09 -14.48
N GLU A 74 12.87 18.69 -14.88
CA GLU A 74 13.17 18.96 -16.30
C GLU A 74 13.23 17.64 -17.11
N LEU A 75 13.89 16.61 -16.58
CA LEU A 75 13.95 15.29 -17.22
C LEU A 75 12.56 14.62 -17.33
N LEU A 76 11.75 14.69 -16.28
CA LEU A 76 10.38 14.16 -16.29
C LEU A 76 9.48 14.91 -17.29
N ASP A 77 9.57 16.23 -17.33
CA ASP A 77 8.83 17.09 -18.27
C ASP A 77 9.25 16.85 -19.72
N ASP A 78 10.51 16.51 -19.95
CA ASP A 78 11.00 16.05 -21.26
C ASP A 78 10.55 14.61 -21.59
N GLY A 79 9.87 13.93 -20.69
CA GLY A 79 9.29 12.61 -20.89
C GLY A 79 10.24 11.45 -20.63
N ALA A 80 11.31 11.67 -19.84
CA ALA A 80 12.12 10.60 -19.32
C ALA A 80 11.36 9.84 -18.21
N THR A 81 11.51 8.51 -18.18
CA THR A 81 10.88 7.68 -17.14
C THR A 81 11.73 7.63 -15.87
N VAL A 82 11.09 7.34 -14.73
CA VAL A 82 11.79 7.22 -13.45
C VAL A 82 12.92 6.19 -13.49
N PRO A 83 12.75 4.96 -14.02
CA PRO A 83 13.83 3.98 -14.10
C PRO A 83 15.02 4.47 -14.93
N PHE A 84 14.77 5.18 -16.04
CA PHE A 84 15.83 5.74 -16.87
C PHE A 84 16.62 6.82 -16.13
N ILE A 85 15.93 7.75 -15.46
CA ILE A 85 16.58 8.81 -14.67
C ILE A 85 17.42 8.19 -13.55
N ALA A 86 16.83 7.27 -12.77
CA ALA A 86 17.49 6.62 -11.64
C ALA A 86 18.74 5.83 -12.05
N ARG A 87 18.73 5.24 -13.24
CA ARG A 87 19.84 4.40 -13.70
C ARG A 87 20.89 5.15 -14.52
N TYR A 88 20.47 6.02 -15.47
CA TYR A 88 21.33 6.58 -16.50
C TYR A 88 21.49 8.11 -16.46
N ARG A 89 20.83 8.80 -15.50
CA ARG A 89 20.93 10.27 -15.35
C ARG A 89 21.34 10.68 -13.93
N LYS A 90 22.06 9.80 -13.21
CA LYS A 90 22.53 10.03 -11.83
C LYS A 90 23.43 11.25 -11.69
N GLU A 91 24.30 11.52 -12.67
CA GLU A 91 25.15 12.71 -12.66
C GLU A 91 24.32 13.99 -12.70
N VAL A 92 23.25 14.03 -13.49
CA VAL A 92 22.37 15.19 -13.65
C VAL A 92 21.56 15.44 -12.38
N THR A 93 21.07 14.37 -11.74
CA THR A 93 20.24 14.44 -10.52
C THR A 93 21.06 14.35 -9.23
N ASP A 94 22.41 14.33 -9.33
CA ASP A 94 23.31 14.19 -8.18
C ASP A 94 22.91 12.99 -7.29
N GLY A 95 22.57 11.85 -7.95
CA GLY A 95 22.36 10.55 -7.32
C GLY A 95 20.98 10.30 -6.69
N LEU A 96 19.92 10.97 -7.14
CA LEU A 96 18.55 10.61 -6.70
C LEU A 96 18.23 9.16 -7.06
N ASP A 97 17.75 8.39 -6.09
CA ASP A 97 17.33 7.01 -6.29
C ASP A 97 15.88 6.91 -6.84
N ASP A 98 15.49 5.69 -7.23
CA ASP A 98 14.16 5.38 -7.77
C ASP A 98 13.03 5.75 -6.79
N THR A 99 13.21 5.45 -5.50
CA THR A 99 12.23 5.78 -4.45
C THR A 99 12.06 7.29 -4.29
N GLN A 100 13.18 8.03 -4.28
CA GLN A 100 13.16 9.50 -4.21
C GLN A 100 12.48 10.10 -5.45
N LEU A 101 12.79 9.58 -6.64
CA LEU A 101 12.19 10.04 -7.91
C LEU A 101 10.69 9.72 -8.01
N ARG A 102 10.24 8.55 -7.56
CA ARG A 102 8.78 8.23 -7.49
C ARG A 102 8.06 9.15 -6.51
N ASN A 103 8.63 9.41 -5.33
CA ASN A 103 8.07 10.35 -4.38
C ASN A 103 8.02 11.78 -4.95
N LEU A 104 9.07 12.19 -5.67
CA LEU A 104 9.14 13.48 -6.36
C LEU A 104 8.03 13.59 -7.41
N GLU A 105 7.87 12.58 -8.27
CA GLU A 105 6.83 12.54 -9.32
C GLU A 105 5.42 12.68 -8.74
N ASP A 106 5.11 11.91 -7.68
CA ASP A 106 3.81 11.98 -7.01
C ASP A 106 3.58 13.35 -6.36
N ARG A 107 4.63 13.91 -5.74
CA ARG A 107 4.54 15.20 -5.07
C ARG A 107 4.44 16.35 -6.05
N LEU A 108 5.17 16.30 -7.14
CA LEU A 108 5.11 17.26 -8.25
C LEU A 108 3.70 17.36 -8.81
N ARG A 109 3.07 16.22 -9.08
CA ARG A 109 1.68 16.15 -9.54
C ARG A 109 0.73 16.81 -8.56
N TYR A 110 0.83 16.48 -7.25
CA TYR A 110 -0.01 17.06 -6.22
C TYR A 110 0.15 18.59 -6.15
N LEU A 111 1.39 19.10 -6.20
CA LEU A 111 1.65 20.53 -6.10
C LEU A 111 1.19 21.29 -7.34
N ARG A 112 1.35 20.74 -8.54
CA ARG A 112 0.80 21.30 -9.78
C ARG A 112 -0.72 21.38 -9.75
N GLU A 113 -1.39 20.30 -9.32
CA GLU A 113 -2.85 20.30 -9.13
C GLU A 113 -3.30 21.32 -8.06
N LEU A 114 -2.50 21.55 -7.01
CA LEU A 114 -2.77 22.58 -6.01
C LEU A 114 -2.64 23.98 -6.61
N ASP A 115 -1.63 24.23 -7.44
CA ASP A 115 -1.39 25.52 -8.10
C ASP A 115 -2.49 25.82 -9.13
N ASP A 116 -2.88 24.83 -9.94
CA ASP A 116 -4.02 24.97 -10.88
C ASP A 116 -5.31 25.29 -10.13
N ARG A 117 -5.55 24.60 -9.02
CA ARG A 117 -6.73 24.85 -8.17
C ARG A 117 -6.69 26.24 -7.55
N ARG A 118 -5.50 26.69 -7.09
CA ARG A 118 -5.29 28.03 -6.53
C ARG A 118 -5.60 29.12 -7.58
N ALA A 119 -5.10 28.96 -8.80
CA ALA A 119 -5.38 29.88 -9.89
C ALA A 119 -6.88 29.95 -10.21
N ALA A 120 -7.57 28.81 -10.24
CA ALA A 120 -9.03 28.74 -10.46
C ALA A 120 -9.82 29.43 -9.33
N VAL A 121 -9.40 29.26 -8.05
CA VAL A 121 -10.02 29.89 -6.88
C VAL A 121 -9.85 31.42 -6.94
N LEU A 122 -8.62 31.90 -7.18
CA LEU A 122 -8.33 33.33 -7.32
C LEU A 122 -9.19 33.97 -8.41
N LYS A 123 -9.25 33.35 -9.59
CA LYS A 123 -10.07 33.82 -10.70
C LYS A 123 -11.55 33.90 -10.32
N SER A 124 -12.08 32.86 -9.68
CA SER A 124 -13.50 32.81 -9.28
C SER A 124 -13.88 33.89 -8.25
N ILE A 125 -12.97 34.24 -7.32
CA ILE A 125 -13.23 35.29 -6.33
C ILE A 125 -13.09 36.68 -6.96
N ASP A 126 -12.14 36.86 -7.86
CA ASP A 126 -11.91 38.10 -8.59
C ASP A 126 -13.12 38.45 -9.50
N GLU A 127 -13.65 37.47 -10.22
CA GLU A 127 -14.90 37.60 -11.03
C GLU A 127 -16.11 38.02 -10.20
N GLN A 128 -16.12 37.73 -8.89
CA GLN A 128 -17.14 38.18 -7.94
C GLN A 128 -16.87 39.58 -7.39
N GLY A 129 -15.73 40.22 -7.71
CA GLY A 129 -15.31 41.52 -7.18
C GLY A 129 -15.00 41.49 -5.68
N LYS A 130 -14.68 40.31 -5.11
CA LYS A 130 -14.47 40.13 -3.67
C LYS A 130 -13.01 39.84 -3.28
N LEU A 131 -12.09 39.81 -4.26
CA LEU A 131 -10.68 39.54 -4.02
C LEU A 131 -9.98 40.76 -3.39
N THR A 132 -9.64 40.63 -2.11
CA THR A 132 -8.79 41.60 -1.41
C THR A 132 -7.34 41.17 -1.43
N GLU A 133 -6.37 42.09 -1.29
CA GLU A 133 -4.95 41.75 -1.24
C GLU A 133 -4.61 40.83 -0.06
N SER A 134 -5.26 40.98 1.08
CA SER A 134 -5.08 40.10 2.23
C SER A 134 -5.56 38.66 1.93
N LEU A 135 -6.73 38.52 1.32
CA LEU A 135 -7.27 37.22 0.92
C LEU A 135 -6.40 36.55 -0.15
N LYS A 136 -5.96 37.31 -1.13
CA LYS A 136 -5.03 36.87 -2.17
C LYS A 136 -3.73 36.32 -1.55
N ALA A 137 -3.14 37.07 -0.61
CA ALA A 137 -1.94 36.63 0.12
C ALA A 137 -2.20 35.32 0.89
N SER A 138 -3.36 35.20 1.57
CA SER A 138 -3.73 33.99 2.31
C SER A 138 -3.94 32.76 1.37
N ILE A 139 -4.56 32.96 0.22
CA ILE A 139 -4.76 31.92 -0.80
C ILE A 139 -3.43 31.48 -1.40
N LEU A 140 -2.55 32.42 -1.71
CA LEU A 140 -1.22 32.11 -2.19
C LEU A 140 -0.38 31.37 -1.14
N ALA A 141 -0.52 31.69 0.13
CA ALA A 141 0.17 31.01 1.23
C ALA A 141 -0.42 29.64 1.62
N ALA A 142 -1.59 29.26 1.06
CA ALA A 142 -2.20 27.96 1.37
C ALA A 142 -1.32 26.80 0.88
N ASP A 143 -0.84 25.96 1.78
CA ASP A 143 0.08 24.85 1.54
C ASP A 143 -0.60 23.52 1.23
N THR A 144 -1.92 23.44 1.49
CA THR A 144 -2.74 22.26 1.28
C THR A 144 -4.04 22.58 0.54
N LYS A 145 -4.59 21.59 -0.17
CA LYS A 145 -5.91 21.71 -0.82
C LYS A 145 -7.01 22.02 0.22
N ILE A 146 -6.91 21.47 1.42
CA ILE A 146 -7.87 21.67 2.50
C ILE A 146 -7.87 23.14 2.92
N ARG A 147 -6.71 23.72 3.23
CA ARG A 147 -6.60 25.13 3.59
C ARG A 147 -7.11 26.06 2.48
N LEU A 148 -6.80 25.73 1.23
CA LEU A 148 -7.29 26.46 0.06
C LEU A 148 -8.82 26.42 -0.06
N GLU A 149 -9.44 25.24 0.14
CA GLU A 149 -10.90 25.09 0.07
C GLU A 149 -11.59 25.80 1.27
N ASP A 150 -11.00 25.78 2.46
CA ASP A 150 -11.51 26.55 3.63
C ASP A 150 -11.55 28.05 3.33
N LEU A 151 -10.49 28.61 2.74
CA LEU A 151 -10.44 30.03 2.34
C LEU A 151 -11.43 30.36 1.21
N TYR A 152 -11.71 29.39 0.34
CA TYR A 152 -12.66 29.56 -0.76
C TYR A 152 -14.13 29.38 -0.33
N LEU A 153 -14.38 28.70 0.80
CA LEU A 153 -15.73 28.30 1.24
C LEU A 153 -16.76 29.43 1.28
N PRO A 154 -16.44 30.67 1.77
CA PRO A 154 -17.37 31.79 1.76
C PRO A 154 -17.76 32.30 0.35
N TYR A 155 -16.90 32.06 -0.66
CA TYR A 155 -17.03 32.57 -2.03
C TYR A 155 -17.56 31.51 -3.00
N LYS A 156 -17.65 30.25 -2.55
CA LYS A 156 -18.13 29.14 -3.36
C LYS A 156 -19.61 29.33 -3.69
N GLN A 157 -19.95 29.20 -4.97
CA GLN A 157 -21.37 29.27 -5.40
C GLN A 157 -22.16 28.16 -4.71
N LYS A 158 -23.16 28.53 -3.97
CA LYS A 158 -24.05 27.66 -3.20
C LYS A 158 -25.46 27.69 -3.78
N ARG A 159 -26.22 26.63 -3.51
CA ARG A 159 -27.67 26.71 -3.65
C ARG A 159 -28.20 27.71 -2.61
N ARG A 160 -29.34 28.39 -2.90
CA ARG A 160 -29.98 29.35 -2.01
C ARG A 160 -30.13 28.74 -0.58
N THR A 161 -29.31 29.24 0.35
CA THR A 161 -29.26 28.77 1.74
C THR A 161 -30.30 29.48 2.60
N LYS A 162 -30.62 28.92 3.80
CA LYS A 162 -31.46 29.63 4.77
C LYS A 162 -30.85 30.97 5.21
N ALA A 163 -29.55 31.07 5.29
CA ALA A 163 -28.83 32.30 5.59
C ALA A 163 -28.94 33.32 4.44
N GLU A 164 -28.91 32.86 3.19
CA GLU A 164 -29.13 33.71 2.01
C GLU A 164 -30.55 34.31 2.01
N ILE A 165 -31.56 33.44 2.23
CA ILE A 165 -32.96 33.88 2.35
C ILE A 165 -33.11 34.93 3.48
N ALA A 166 -32.42 34.72 4.62
CA ALA A 166 -32.45 35.68 5.72
C ALA A 166 -31.75 36.99 5.36
N ARG A 167 -30.66 36.98 4.57
CA ARG A 167 -30.01 38.20 4.07
C ARG A 167 -30.92 38.95 3.09
N GLU A 168 -31.57 38.25 2.15
CA GLU A 168 -32.54 38.83 1.25
C GLU A 168 -33.73 39.48 1.99
N ALA A 169 -34.12 38.91 3.12
CA ALA A 169 -35.14 39.43 4.01
C ALA A 169 -34.68 40.62 4.89
N GLY A 170 -33.43 41.09 4.74
CA GLY A 170 -32.85 42.24 5.44
C GLY A 170 -32.36 41.95 6.86
N LEU A 171 -32.16 40.71 7.27
CA LEU A 171 -31.81 40.33 8.65
C LEU A 171 -30.30 40.38 8.97
N GLN A 172 -29.44 40.72 8.00
CA GLN A 172 -28.00 40.79 8.23
C GLN A 172 -27.58 41.84 9.25
N PRO A 173 -28.15 43.08 9.25
CA PRO A 173 -27.81 44.08 10.27
C PRO A 173 -28.16 43.62 11.67
N LEU A 174 -29.31 42.97 11.89
CA LEU A 174 -29.70 42.39 13.19
C LEU A 174 -28.66 41.36 13.67
N ALA A 175 -28.29 40.39 12.78
CA ALA A 175 -27.31 39.40 13.09
C ALA A 175 -25.96 39.98 13.49
N MET A 176 -25.49 41.01 12.77
CA MET A 176 -24.22 41.67 13.05
C MET A 176 -24.26 42.56 14.31
N ALA A 177 -25.37 43.23 14.58
CA ALA A 177 -25.54 44.01 15.80
C ALA A 177 -25.48 43.12 17.06
N LEU A 178 -26.25 42.02 17.09
CA LEU A 178 -26.24 41.07 18.19
C LEU A 178 -24.88 40.43 18.41
N LEU A 179 -24.12 40.17 17.32
CA LEU A 179 -22.78 39.63 17.43
C LEU A 179 -21.77 40.64 17.96
N ALA A 180 -21.88 41.90 17.53
CA ALA A 180 -20.95 42.99 17.95
C ALA A 180 -21.20 43.48 19.37
N ASP A 181 -22.45 43.51 19.78
CA ASP A 181 -22.86 44.00 21.13
C ASP A 181 -23.84 43.03 21.82
N PRO A 182 -23.34 42.06 22.59
CA PRO A 182 -24.16 41.14 23.35
C PRO A 182 -24.99 41.76 24.49
N SER A 183 -24.85 43.05 24.78
CA SER A 183 -25.68 43.78 25.75
C SER A 183 -27.09 44.07 25.21
N LEU A 184 -27.28 43.99 23.91
CA LEU A 184 -28.57 44.17 23.26
C LEU A 184 -29.52 43.03 23.63
N ASP A 185 -30.77 43.37 23.92
CA ASP A 185 -31.82 42.35 24.07
C ASP A 185 -32.26 41.86 22.68
N PRO A 186 -32.07 40.53 22.36
CA PRO A 186 -32.40 40.03 21.07
C PRO A 186 -33.87 40.19 20.67
N TRP A 187 -34.80 40.01 21.61
CA TRP A 187 -36.21 40.08 21.34
C TRP A 187 -36.67 41.51 21.08
N VAL A 188 -36.13 42.49 21.82
CA VAL A 188 -36.40 43.92 21.59
C VAL A 188 -35.83 44.33 20.26
N SER A 189 -34.58 43.98 19.97
CA SER A 189 -33.91 44.35 18.73
C SER A 189 -34.57 43.72 17.48
N ALA A 190 -35.19 42.55 17.61
CA ALA A 190 -35.82 41.86 16.51
C ALA A 190 -37.15 42.48 16.05
N VAL A 191 -37.81 43.30 16.89
CA VAL A 191 -39.10 43.92 16.55
C VAL A 191 -38.97 44.84 15.34
N ASP A 192 -37.87 45.54 15.19
CA ASP A 192 -37.62 46.49 14.12
C ASP A 192 -37.38 45.84 12.76
N TYR A 193 -37.21 44.53 12.75
CA TYR A 193 -36.93 43.71 11.55
C TYR A 193 -38.12 42.89 11.05
N VAL A 194 -39.30 43.06 11.67
CA VAL A 194 -40.54 42.44 11.22
C VAL A 194 -41.00 43.13 9.97
N ASN A 195 -41.26 42.38 8.89
CA ASN A 195 -41.68 42.92 7.60
C ASN A 195 -42.51 41.86 6.84
N ASP A 196 -42.90 42.11 5.60
CA ASP A 196 -43.70 41.20 4.78
C ASP A 196 -43.02 39.80 4.57
N ALA A 197 -41.70 39.74 4.65
CA ALA A 197 -40.94 38.50 4.50
C ALA A 197 -40.62 37.85 5.88
N VAL A 198 -40.80 38.59 7.00
CA VAL A 198 -40.45 38.15 8.34
C VAL A 198 -41.64 38.37 9.27
N ALA A 199 -42.38 37.29 9.53
CA ALA A 199 -43.72 37.35 10.13
C ALA A 199 -43.73 37.86 11.60
N ASP A 200 -42.69 37.61 12.38
CA ASP A 200 -42.59 37.93 13.80
C ASP A 200 -41.13 38.06 14.28
N PRO A 201 -40.89 38.59 15.49
CA PRO A 201 -39.55 38.71 16.06
C PRO A 201 -38.80 37.36 16.19
N LYS A 202 -39.53 36.27 16.37
CA LYS A 202 -38.92 34.93 16.41
C LYS A 202 -38.34 34.54 15.04
N ALA A 203 -39.10 34.75 13.97
CA ALA A 203 -38.64 34.55 12.60
C ALA A 203 -37.43 35.40 12.27
N ALA A 204 -37.37 36.67 12.76
CA ALA A 204 -36.22 37.56 12.65
C ALA A 204 -34.98 36.97 13.36
N LEU A 205 -35.13 36.50 14.59
CA LEU A 205 -34.04 35.88 15.36
C LEU A 205 -33.58 34.54 14.76
N ASP A 206 -34.51 33.71 14.25
CA ASP A 206 -34.18 32.49 13.59
C ASP A 206 -33.39 32.76 12.26
N GLY A 207 -33.76 33.81 11.52
CA GLY A 207 -33.00 34.25 10.36
C GLY A 207 -31.61 34.81 10.70
N ALA A 208 -31.52 35.63 11.72
CA ALA A 208 -30.23 36.15 12.23
C ALA A 208 -29.31 35.00 12.69
N ARG A 209 -29.87 33.98 13.39
CA ARG A 209 -29.14 32.76 13.78
C ARG A 209 -28.58 32.03 12.56
N GLN A 210 -29.36 31.87 11.49
CA GLN A 210 -28.88 31.19 10.25
C GLN A 210 -27.69 31.93 9.64
N ILE A 211 -27.69 33.27 9.64
CA ILE A 211 -26.59 34.10 9.15
C ILE A 211 -25.33 33.89 10.00
N LEU A 212 -25.47 33.94 11.34
CA LEU A 212 -24.36 33.74 12.26
C LEU A 212 -23.78 32.32 12.19
N MET A 213 -24.65 31.31 12.13
CA MET A 213 -24.22 29.92 11.96
C MET A 213 -23.42 29.71 10.68
N GLU A 214 -23.78 30.37 9.57
CA GLU A 214 -23.04 30.29 8.33
C GLU A 214 -21.69 30.99 8.46
N ARG A 215 -21.65 32.19 9.01
CA ARG A 215 -20.42 32.96 9.30
C ARG A 215 -19.43 32.17 10.14
N PHE A 216 -19.89 31.46 11.17
CA PHE A 216 -19.03 30.64 12.04
C PHE A 216 -18.51 29.41 11.27
N ALA A 217 -19.37 28.77 10.45
CA ALA A 217 -19.01 27.59 9.68
C ALA A 217 -18.10 27.85 8.48
N GLU A 218 -17.88 29.12 8.11
CA GLU A 218 -17.07 29.55 6.97
C GLU A 218 -15.78 30.26 7.38
N ASP A 219 -15.48 30.35 8.68
CA ASP A 219 -14.23 30.90 9.14
C ASP A 219 -13.10 29.87 9.01
N ALA A 220 -12.19 30.08 8.06
CA ALA A 220 -11.13 29.15 7.71
C ALA A 220 -10.15 28.88 8.87
N ASP A 221 -9.89 29.88 9.74
CA ASP A 221 -8.99 29.71 10.90
C ASP A 221 -9.66 28.91 12.00
N LEU A 222 -10.97 29.15 12.23
CA LEU A 222 -11.77 28.36 13.15
C LEU A 222 -11.86 26.90 12.71
N LEU A 223 -12.12 26.65 11.42
CA LEU A 223 -12.16 25.30 10.88
C LEU A 223 -10.81 24.59 11.07
N ALA A 224 -9.69 25.26 10.82
CA ALA A 224 -8.36 24.72 11.07
C ALA A 224 -8.15 24.37 12.54
N ALA A 225 -8.49 25.27 13.47
CA ALA A 225 -8.34 25.04 14.91
C ALA A 225 -9.22 23.90 15.44
N LEU A 226 -10.46 23.79 14.95
CA LEU A 226 -11.38 22.70 15.31
C LEU A 226 -10.93 21.35 14.73
N ARG A 227 -10.39 21.35 13.51
CA ARG A 227 -9.81 20.18 12.85
C ARG A 227 -8.62 19.64 13.63
N ASP A 228 -7.70 20.52 14.03
CA ASP A 228 -6.53 20.14 14.84
C ASP A 228 -6.94 19.59 16.20
N TYR A 229 -7.93 20.22 16.83
CA TYR A 229 -8.47 19.75 18.10
C TYR A 229 -9.08 18.36 17.99
N LEU A 230 -9.93 18.12 16.97
CA LEU A 230 -10.55 16.81 16.72
C LEU A 230 -9.52 15.74 16.30
N THR A 231 -8.51 16.10 15.55
CA THR A 231 -7.43 15.18 15.17
C THR A 231 -6.64 14.71 16.40
N THR A 232 -6.44 15.58 17.36
CA THR A 232 -5.66 15.30 18.58
C THR A 232 -6.48 14.57 19.65
N HIS A 233 -7.75 14.98 19.88
CA HIS A 233 -8.59 14.50 20.97
C HIS A 233 -9.75 13.62 20.52
N GLY A 234 -9.99 13.53 19.22
CA GLY A 234 -11.07 12.73 18.64
C GLY A 234 -10.79 11.24 18.72
N VAL A 235 -11.88 10.48 18.89
CA VAL A 235 -11.87 9.00 18.84
C VAL A 235 -12.87 8.52 17.80
N ILE A 236 -12.46 7.52 17.04
CA ILE A 236 -13.37 6.78 16.18
C ILE A 236 -14.03 5.70 17.02
N LYS A 237 -15.35 5.76 17.13
CA LYS A 237 -16.17 4.76 17.82
C LYS A 237 -16.96 3.93 16.80
N SER A 238 -16.99 2.62 17.00
CA SER A 238 -17.77 1.70 16.19
C SER A 238 -18.70 0.89 17.07
N THR A 239 -19.94 0.71 16.59
CA THR A 239 -20.95 -0.16 17.23
C THR A 239 -21.63 -1.02 16.16
N VAL A 240 -22.09 -2.21 16.55
CA VAL A 240 -22.85 -3.05 15.62
C VAL A 240 -24.23 -2.45 15.34
N THR A 241 -24.65 -2.49 14.09
CA THR A 241 -26.00 -2.10 13.69
C THR A 241 -27.02 -3.07 14.33
N PRO A 242 -28.09 -2.58 14.96
CA PRO A 242 -29.10 -3.44 15.60
C PRO A 242 -29.57 -4.56 14.67
N GLY A 243 -29.59 -5.79 15.18
CA GLY A 243 -30.00 -6.99 14.44
C GLY A 243 -28.97 -7.56 13.45
N LYS A 244 -27.76 -6.97 13.32
CA LYS A 244 -26.75 -7.42 12.36
C LYS A 244 -25.61 -8.25 12.98
N ALA A 245 -25.63 -8.54 14.27
CA ALA A 245 -24.52 -9.21 14.95
C ALA A 245 -24.19 -10.60 14.37
N GLN A 246 -25.20 -11.42 14.05
CA GLN A 246 -24.97 -12.76 13.49
C GLN A 246 -24.40 -12.71 12.06
N VAL A 247 -24.98 -11.88 11.19
CA VAL A 247 -24.52 -11.72 9.80
C VAL A 247 -23.14 -11.07 9.75
N GLY A 248 -22.85 -10.18 10.71
CA GLY A 248 -21.60 -9.44 10.81
C GLY A 248 -20.52 -10.10 11.67
N ALA A 249 -20.60 -11.39 11.99
CA ALA A 249 -19.68 -12.07 12.92
C ALA A 249 -18.18 -11.85 12.59
N LYS A 250 -17.83 -11.70 11.29
CA LYS A 250 -16.45 -11.37 10.86
C LYS A 250 -15.93 -10.02 11.37
N PHE A 251 -16.83 -9.12 11.80
CA PHE A 251 -16.51 -7.80 12.37
C PHE A 251 -16.71 -7.76 13.90
N SER A 252 -16.85 -8.90 14.59
CA SER A 252 -17.14 -8.97 16.02
C SER A 252 -16.16 -8.15 16.87
N ASP A 253 -14.88 -8.07 16.47
CA ASP A 253 -13.84 -7.31 17.17
C ASP A 253 -14.11 -5.78 17.16
N TYR A 254 -15.03 -5.33 16.30
CA TYR A 254 -15.42 -3.92 16.12
C TYR A 254 -16.87 -3.60 16.55
N PHE A 255 -17.58 -4.54 17.20
CA PHE A 255 -18.96 -4.33 17.62
C PHE A 255 -19.11 -3.33 18.77
N ASP A 256 -18.08 -3.19 19.61
CA ASP A 256 -17.92 -2.13 20.59
C ASP A 256 -16.44 -1.75 20.64
N TYR A 257 -16.08 -0.82 19.77
CA TYR A 257 -14.68 -0.46 19.54
C TYR A 257 -14.50 1.05 19.60
N SER A 258 -13.40 1.50 20.19
CA SER A 258 -13.02 2.91 20.27
C SER A 258 -11.50 3.08 20.23
N GLU A 259 -11.01 3.93 19.32
CA GLU A 259 -9.58 4.23 19.19
C GLU A 259 -9.36 5.68 18.77
N ALA A 260 -8.25 6.29 19.22
CA ALA A 260 -7.90 7.67 18.88
C ALA A 260 -7.71 7.86 17.37
N LEU A 261 -8.35 8.89 16.80
CA LEU A 261 -8.33 9.20 15.37
C LEU A 261 -6.91 9.28 14.79
N GLY A 262 -5.99 9.91 15.52
CA GLY A 262 -4.59 10.07 15.09
C GLY A 262 -3.73 8.81 15.20
N LYS A 263 -4.17 7.78 15.94
CA LYS A 263 -3.38 6.58 16.27
C LYS A 263 -3.90 5.29 15.65
N ILE A 264 -5.12 5.30 15.12
CA ILE A 264 -5.74 4.10 14.55
C ILE A 264 -4.93 3.57 13.37
N PRO A 265 -4.52 2.27 13.39
CA PRO A 265 -3.78 1.64 12.30
C PRO A 265 -4.63 1.49 11.04
N SER A 266 -3.99 1.55 9.87
CA SER A 266 -4.64 1.53 8.56
C SER A 266 -5.52 0.31 8.34
N HIS A 267 -5.08 -0.89 8.72
CA HIS A 267 -5.86 -2.12 8.56
C HIS A 267 -7.14 -2.12 9.39
N ARG A 268 -7.12 -1.53 10.60
CA ARG A 268 -8.32 -1.38 11.44
C ARG A 268 -9.27 -0.33 10.88
N ALA A 269 -8.73 0.81 10.43
CA ALA A 269 -9.53 1.84 9.77
C ALA A 269 -10.25 1.29 8.52
N LEU A 270 -9.57 0.52 7.66
CA LEU A 270 -10.17 -0.12 6.49
C LEU A 270 -11.23 -1.16 6.87
N ALA A 271 -10.99 -1.96 7.92
CA ALA A 271 -11.99 -2.91 8.44
C ALA A 271 -13.26 -2.20 8.92
N LEU A 272 -13.14 -1.08 9.65
CA LEU A 272 -14.26 -0.26 10.09
C LEU A 272 -15.06 0.31 8.91
N PHE A 273 -14.37 0.87 7.91
CA PHE A 273 -15.04 1.41 6.72
C PHE A 273 -15.71 0.32 5.88
N ARG A 274 -15.10 -0.86 5.75
CA ARG A 274 -15.74 -2.03 5.10
C ARG A 274 -17.00 -2.44 5.87
N GLY A 275 -16.92 -2.61 7.19
CA GLY A 275 -18.08 -2.97 8.02
C GLY A 275 -19.21 -1.94 7.94
N ARG A 276 -18.87 -0.64 7.84
CA ARG A 276 -19.84 0.44 7.59
C ARG A 276 -20.47 0.33 6.21
N ASN A 277 -19.69 0.09 5.17
CA ASN A 277 -20.19 -0.02 3.80
C ASN A 277 -21.08 -1.26 3.61
N GLU A 278 -20.81 -2.35 4.34
CA GLU A 278 -21.67 -3.55 4.38
C GLU A 278 -22.91 -3.36 5.27
N GLY A 279 -23.06 -2.21 5.93
CA GLY A 279 -24.20 -1.90 6.82
C GLY A 279 -24.19 -2.68 8.13
N ILE A 280 -23.05 -3.24 8.51
CA ILE A 280 -22.86 -4.01 9.76
C ILE A 280 -22.47 -3.11 10.92
N LEU A 281 -21.59 -2.13 10.67
CA LEU A 281 -21.05 -1.23 11.68
C LEU A 281 -21.58 0.20 11.50
N GLN A 282 -21.85 0.86 12.62
CA GLN A 282 -22.06 2.30 12.70
C GLN A 282 -20.76 2.92 13.20
N VAL A 283 -20.16 3.83 12.40
CA VAL A 283 -18.87 4.48 12.70
C VAL A 283 -19.10 5.97 12.93
N SER A 284 -18.77 6.46 14.11
CA SER A 284 -18.89 7.87 14.53
C SER A 284 -17.56 8.43 15.01
N LEU A 285 -17.36 9.72 14.79
CA LEU A 285 -16.31 10.50 15.45
C LEU A 285 -16.90 11.12 16.73
N GLN A 286 -16.21 11.00 17.83
CA GLN A 286 -16.58 11.57 19.13
C GLN A 286 -15.34 12.15 19.80
N ILE A 287 -15.52 12.98 20.83
CA ILE A 287 -14.43 13.37 21.71
C ILE A 287 -14.35 12.36 22.87
N ALA A 288 -13.15 11.98 23.26
CA ALA A 288 -12.98 11.12 24.43
C ALA A 288 -13.57 11.78 25.67
N ASN A 289 -14.38 11.02 26.41
CA ASN A 289 -15.03 11.49 27.65
C ASN A 289 -15.91 12.74 27.46
N GLU A 290 -16.61 12.84 26.31
CA GLU A 290 -17.47 14.00 26.00
C GLU A 290 -18.49 14.32 27.12
N ALA A 291 -18.97 13.30 27.83
CA ALA A 291 -19.92 13.44 28.93
C ALA A 291 -19.33 14.14 30.19
N ASP A 292 -18.02 14.21 30.31
CA ASP A 292 -17.35 14.85 31.46
C ASP A 292 -17.26 16.38 31.31
N PHE A 293 -17.62 16.91 30.15
CA PHE A 293 -17.55 18.35 29.88
C PHE A 293 -18.93 19.00 30.10
N GLU A 294 -18.98 20.06 30.95
CA GLU A 294 -20.17 20.86 31.12
C GLU A 294 -20.55 21.59 29.81
N THR A 295 -19.56 22.08 29.08
CA THR A 295 -19.71 22.67 27.75
C THR A 295 -18.81 21.97 26.78
N HIS A 296 -19.34 21.58 25.62
CA HIS A 296 -18.58 20.89 24.59
C HIS A 296 -17.32 21.70 24.18
N PRO A 297 -16.11 21.11 24.22
CA PRO A 297 -14.85 21.85 24.01
C PRO A 297 -14.80 22.63 22.67
N CYS A 298 -15.40 22.07 21.61
CA CYS A 298 -15.48 22.74 20.31
C CYS A 298 -16.43 23.93 20.30
N GLU A 299 -17.53 23.89 21.07
CA GLU A 299 -18.40 25.06 21.29
C GLU A 299 -17.61 26.20 22.00
N GLY A 300 -16.78 25.81 22.98
CA GLY A 300 -15.85 26.73 23.63
C GLY A 300 -14.79 27.35 22.68
N LEU A 301 -14.28 26.59 21.69
CA LEU A 301 -13.38 27.12 20.67
C LEU A 301 -14.09 28.17 19.78
N ILE A 302 -15.32 27.87 19.34
CA ILE A 302 -16.15 28.81 18.55
C ILE A 302 -16.41 30.08 19.33
N ALA A 303 -16.86 29.93 20.59
CA ALA A 303 -17.15 31.09 21.47
C ALA A 303 -15.91 31.98 21.66
N ARG A 304 -14.75 31.40 21.92
CA ARG A 304 -13.49 32.16 22.06
C ARG A 304 -13.08 32.89 20.76
N LYS A 305 -13.21 32.26 19.61
CA LYS A 305 -12.85 32.87 18.32
C LYS A 305 -13.64 34.16 18.05
N PHE A 306 -14.90 34.19 18.47
CA PHE A 306 -15.79 35.34 18.25
C PHE A 306 -16.03 36.19 19.52
N ASN A 307 -15.28 35.99 20.58
CA ASN A 307 -15.40 36.72 21.87
C ASN A 307 -16.80 36.64 22.50
N LEU A 308 -17.41 35.45 22.45
CA LEU A 308 -18.77 35.17 22.94
C LEU A 308 -18.73 34.49 24.31
N GLU A 309 -18.09 35.16 25.31
CA GLU A 309 -18.13 34.67 26.68
C GLU A 309 -19.50 34.96 27.32
N ASN A 310 -20.02 34.02 28.09
CA ASN A 310 -21.26 34.17 28.83
C ASN A 310 -21.00 35.03 30.11
N LEU A 311 -21.32 36.28 30.01
CA LEU A 311 -21.18 37.25 31.10
C LEU A 311 -22.51 37.66 31.73
N GLY A 312 -23.60 36.96 31.43
CA GLY A 312 -24.96 37.24 31.91
C GLY A 312 -25.64 38.42 31.22
N ARG A 313 -25.16 38.82 30.02
CA ARG A 313 -25.78 39.89 29.21
C ARG A 313 -27.03 39.36 28.50
N PRO A 314 -28.00 40.23 28.12
CA PRO A 314 -29.24 39.80 27.49
C PRO A 314 -29.05 38.94 26.22
N GLY A 315 -28.05 39.28 25.39
CA GLY A 315 -27.74 38.56 24.16
C GLY A 315 -26.99 37.24 24.35
N ASP A 316 -26.36 37.00 25.48
CA ASP A 316 -25.47 35.87 25.70
C ASP A 316 -26.17 34.52 25.48
N ALA A 317 -27.39 34.37 26.00
CA ALA A 317 -28.16 33.10 25.83
C ALA A 317 -28.43 32.77 24.33
N PHE A 318 -28.82 33.78 23.54
CA PHE A 318 -29.07 33.62 22.12
C PHE A 318 -27.78 33.26 21.36
N LEU A 319 -26.67 33.91 21.71
CA LEU A 319 -25.39 33.65 21.06
C LEU A 319 -24.79 32.28 21.42
N GLN A 320 -24.89 31.86 22.69
CA GLN A 320 -24.47 30.54 23.12
C GLN A 320 -25.30 29.41 22.45
N GLU A 321 -26.63 29.63 22.36
CA GLU A 321 -27.49 28.72 21.61
C GLU A 321 -27.10 28.69 20.13
N THR A 322 -26.78 29.82 19.51
CA THR A 322 -26.33 29.93 18.13
C THR A 322 -25.00 29.17 17.89
N VAL A 323 -24.04 29.30 18.81
CA VAL A 323 -22.78 28.53 18.80
C VAL A 323 -23.04 27.05 18.85
N ARG A 324 -23.92 26.58 19.75
CA ARG A 324 -24.30 25.16 19.86
C ARG A 324 -24.93 24.62 18.57
N TRP A 325 -25.83 25.40 17.95
CA TRP A 325 -26.45 25.03 16.67
C TRP A 325 -25.44 25.05 15.53
N ALA A 326 -24.57 26.04 15.47
CA ALA A 326 -23.50 26.11 14.45
C ALA A 326 -22.61 24.88 14.52
N TRP A 327 -22.19 24.49 15.75
CA TRP A 327 -21.41 23.28 15.98
C TRP A 327 -22.15 22.03 15.51
N LYS A 328 -23.31 21.74 16.08
CA LYS A 328 -24.02 20.46 15.87
C LYS A 328 -24.56 20.27 14.45
N VAL A 329 -25.02 21.36 13.82
CA VAL A 329 -25.80 21.24 12.57
C VAL A 329 -24.97 21.57 11.31
N LYS A 330 -23.89 22.34 11.45
CA LYS A 330 -23.06 22.71 10.30
C LYS A 330 -21.61 22.24 10.45
N ILE A 331 -20.89 22.70 11.45
CA ILE A 331 -19.45 22.54 11.56
C ILE A 331 -19.07 21.07 11.82
N PHE A 332 -19.71 20.42 12.80
CA PHE A 332 -19.40 19.02 13.12
C PHE A 332 -19.71 18.07 11.99
N ILE A 333 -20.84 18.25 11.30
CA ILE A 333 -21.19 17.41 10.14
C ILE A 333 -20.13 17.51 9.03
N HIS A 334 -19.64 18.73 8.78
CA HIS A 334 -18.56 18.97 7.81
C HIS A 334 -17.25 18.30 8.24
N LEU A 335 -16.80 18.56 9.46
CA LEU A 335 -15.52 18.05 9.98
C LEU A 335 -15.55 16.52 10.21
N ASP A 336 -16.68 15.96 10.65
CA ASP A 336 -16.84 14.50 10.79
C ASP A 336 -16.65 13.78 9.47
N LEU A 337 -17.29 14.28 8.41
CA LEU A 337 -17.11 13.72 7.06
C LEU A 337 -15.68 13.88 6.57
N GLU A 338 -15.14 15.08 6.69
CA GLU A 338 -13.78 15.42 6.23
C GLU A 338 -12.73 14.56 6.94
N LEU A 339 -12.73 14.49 8.28
CA LEU A 339 -11.75 13.74 9.06
C LEU A 339 -11.84 12.23 8.83
N LYS A 340 -13.05 11.70 8.63
CA LYS A 340 -13.22 10.29 8.21
C LYS A 340 -12.69 10.04 6.81
N MET A 341 -12.86 10.98 5.87
CA MET A 341 -12.28 10.88 4.53
C MET A 341 -10.75 10.96 4.57
N GLN A 342 -10.18 11.85 5.38
CA GLN A 342 -8.72 11.94 5.59
C GLN A 342 -8.17 10.64 6.20
N LEU A 343 -8.83 10.10 7.24
CA LEU A 343 -8.46 8.81 7.83
C LEU A 343 -8.49 7.69 6.79
N LYS A 344 -9.55 7.64 5.98
CA LYS A 344 -9.68 6.65 4.91
C LYS A 344 -8.56 6.79 3.89
N SER A 345 -8.30 7.99 3.40
CA SER A 345 -7.24 8.26 2.41
C SER A 345 -5.85 7.88 2.94
N ARG A 346 -5.53 8.23 4.21
CA ARG A 346 -4.29 7.81 4.86
C ARG A 346 -4.17 6.29 4.93
N ALA A 347 -5.25 5.61 5.32
CA ALA A 347 -5.28 4.16 5.43
C ALA A 347 -5.15 3.46 4.07
N GLU A 348 -5.77 4.01 3.03
CA GLU A 348 -5.64 3.53 1.65
C GLU A 348 -4.21 3.66 1.12
N LEU A 349 -3.58 4.82 1.28
CA LEU A 349 -2.20 5.05 0.84
C LEU A 349 -1.21 4.09 1.51
N GLU A 350 -1.35 3.87 2.81
CA GLU A 350 -0.49 2.92 3.54
C GLU A 350 -0.73 1.47 3.07
N ALA A 351 -1.98 1.08 2.85
CA ALA A 351 -2.30 -0.25 2.33
C ALA A 351 -1.77 -0.45 0.90
N ILE A 352 -1.92 0.54 0.01
CA ILE A 352 -1.39 0.50 -1.35
C ILE A 352 0.13 0.34 -1.34
N LYS A 353 0.83 1.03 -0.42
CA LYS A 353 2.28 0.88 -0.26
C LYS A 353 2.69 -0.54 0.12
N VAL A 354 1.93 -1.18 1.02
CA VAL A 354 2.12 -2.60 1.37
C VAL A 354 1.89 -3.50 0.15
N PHE A 355 0.83 -3.26 -0.62
CA PHE A 355 0.51 -4.05 -1.81
C PHE A 355 1.58 -3.91 -2.89
N ALA A 356 2.10 -2.69 -3.09
CA ALA A 356 3.20 -2.40 -3.99
C ALA A 356 4.46 -3.20 -3.63
N THR A 357 4.84 -3.22 -2.35
CA THR A 357 5.98 -4.01 -1.87
C THR A 357 5.77 -5.51 -2.07
N ASN A 358 4.59 -6.03 -1.71
CA ASN A 358 4.28 -7.47 -1.90
C ASN A 358 4.28 -7.86 -3.39
N LEU A 359 3.82 -6.99 -4.29
CA LEU A 359 3.90 -7.22 -5.73
C LEU A 359 5.35 -7.26 -6.21
N SER A 360 6.18 -6.32 -5.75
CA SER A 360 7.62 -6.29 -6.07
C SER A 360 8.31 -7.60 -5.64
N ASP A 361 8.03 -8.08 -4.42
CA ASP A 361 8.59 -9.34 -3.92
C ASP A 361 8.15 -10.55 -4.78
N LEU A 362 6.90 -10.57 -5.25
CA LEU A 362 6.40 -11.62 -6.15
C LEU A 362 7.05 -11.57 -7.53
N LEU A 363 7.21 -10.37 -8.11
CA LEU A 363 7.82 -10.17 -9.42
C LEU A 363 9.31 -10.49 -9.40
N LEU A 364 10.00 -10.14 -8.32
CA LEU A 364 11.42 -10.39 -8.10
C LEU A 364 11.69 -11.73 -7.40
N ALA A 365 10.71 -12.63 -7.31
CA ALA A 365 10.92 -13.97 -6.79
C ALA A 365 11.93 -14.76 -7.65
N ALA A 366 12.67 -15.68 -7.01
CA ALA A 366 13.72 -16.45 -7.65
C ALA A 366 13.19 -17.30 -8.82
N PRO A 367 13.72 -17.15 -10.05
CA PRO A 367 13.36 -18.01 -11.17
C PRO A 367 14.02 -19.38 -11.06
N ALA A 368 13.28 -20.47 -11.35
CA ALA A 368 13.87 -21.80 -11.44
C ALA A 368 14.73 -21.99 -12.70
N GLY A 369 14.66 -21.05 -13.63
CA GLY A 369 15.44 -20.99 -14.86
C GLY A 369 14.85 -21.83 -16.01
N PRO A 370 15.58 -21.92 -17.13
CA PRO A 370 15.15 -22.58 -18.35
C PRO A 370 15.22 -24.09 -18.21
N LYS A 371 14.21 -24.70 -17.61
CA LYS A 371 14.07 -26.14 -17.40
C LYS A 371 12.71 -26.59 -17.89
N VAL A 372 12.67 -27.77 -18.56
CA VAL A 372 11.39 -28.36 -18.95
C VAL A 372 10.49 -28.55 -17.73
N THR A 373 9.32 -27.91 -17.74
CA THR A 373 8.42 -27.81 -16.59
C THR A 373 7.03 -28.32 -16.95
N LEU A 374 6.46 -29.18 -16.09
CA LEU A 374 5.08 -29.60 -16.19
C LEU A 374 4.23 -28.83 -15.19
N GLY A 375 3.27 -28.06 -15.66
CA GLY A 375 2.32 -27.29 -14.84
C GLY A 375 1.07 -28.12 -14.55
N LEU A 376 0.65 -28.07 -13.30
CA LEU A 376 -0.55 -28.73 -12.77
C LEU A 376 -1.48 -27.64 -12.24
N ASP A 377 -2.64 -27.48 -12.87
CA ASP A 377 -3.74 -26.63 -12.39
C ASP A 377 -4.79 -27.52 -11.72
N PRO A 378 -4.81 -27.60 -10.38
CA PRO A 378 -5.62 -28.56 -9.65
C PRO A 378 -7.11 -28.28 -9.78
N GLY A 379 -7.93 -29.31 -9.96
CA GLY A 379 -9.38 -29.19 -10.00
C GLY A 379 -10.09 -30.48 -9.57
N MET A 380 -10.95 -30.39 -8.55
CA MET A 380 -11.67 -31.56 -7.99
C MET A 380 -12.64 -32.19 -9.00
N ARG A 381 -13.55 -31.38 -9.55
CA ARG A 381 -14.62 -31.89 -10.44
C ARG A 381 -14.21 -31.91 -11.90
N THR A 382 -13.50 -30.91 -12.35
CA THR A 382 -13.11 -30.70 -13.73
C THR A 382 -11.83 -31.43 -14.12
N GLY A 383 -11.20 -32.12 -13.16
CA GLY A 383 -9.90 -32.75 -13.29
C GLY A 383 -8.73 -31.76 -13.18
N THR A 384 -7.54 -32.25 -12.91
CA THR A 384 -6.29 -31.48 -12.91
C THR A 384 -5.82 -31.30 -14.35
N LYS A 385 -5.65 -30.06 -14.76
CA LYS A 385 -5.15 -29.68 -16.09
C LYS A 385 -3.64 -29.71 -16.09
N ILE A 386 -3.07 -30.25 -17.18
CA ILE A 386 -1.65 -30.44 -17.35
C ILE A 386 -1.19 -29.69 -18.60
N ALA A 387 -0.09 -28.98 -18.47
CA ALA A 387 0.64 -28.40 -19.58
C ALA A 387 2.15 -28.66 -19.42
N VAL A 388 2.81 -29.15 -20.44
CA VAL A 388 4.27 -29.29 -20.47
C VAL A 388 4.83 -28.14 -21.30
N VAL A 389 5.76 -27.38 -20.70
CA VAL A 389 6.51 -26.34 -21.42
C VAL A 389 7.99 -26.70 -21.49
N ASP A 390 8.61 -26.41 -22.63
CA ASP A 390 10.04 -26.61 -22.84
C ASP A 390 10.89 -25.54 -22.10
N GLU A 391 12.20 -25.57 -22.27
CA GLU A 391 13.15 -24.64 -21.64
C GLU A 391 12.92 -23.18 -22.03
N THR A 392 12.26 -22.92 -23.17
CA THR A 392 11.93 -21.57 -23.66
C THR A 392 10.55 -21.09 -23.19
N GLY A 393 9.80 -21.94 -22.49
CA GLY A 393 8.42 -21.67 -22.09
C GLY A 393 7.39 -21.96 -23.18
N LYS A 394 7.78 -22.57 -24.30
CA LYS A 394 6.86 -22.98 -25.36
C LYS A 394 6.07 -24.23 -24.94
N LEU A 395 4.76 -24.20 -25.13
CA LEU A 395 3.90 -25.36 -24.89
C LEU A 395 4.22 -26.49 -25.86
N VAL A 396 4.50 -27.70 -25.32
CA VAL A 396 4.85 -28.89 -26.09
C VAL A 396 3.84 -30.02 -25.93
N ASP A 397 3.11 -30.12 -24.83
CA ASP A 397 2.09 -31.17 -24.63
C ASP A 397 1.04 -30.75 -23.60
N THR A 398 -0.15 -31.38 -23.65
CA THR A 398 -1.25 -31.12 -22.70
C THR A 398 -1.99 -32.40 -22.36
N ALA A 399 -2.56 -32.44 -21.13
CA ALA A 399 -3.45 -33.52 -20.71
C ALA A 399 -4.44 -33.07 -19.65
N THR A 400 -5.43 -33.88 -19.35
CA THR A 400 -6.29 -33.73 -18.17
C THR A 400 -6.37 -35.06 -17.45
N ILE A 401 -6.13 -35.06 -16.14
CA ILE A 401 -6.21 -36.23 -15.27
C ILE A 401 -7.27 -36.06 -14.20
N TYR A 402 -7.76 -37.13 -13.64
CA TYR A 402 -8.84 -37.14 -12.65
C TYR A 402 -8.47 -37.92 -11.38
N PRO A 403 -7.38 -37.54 -10.66
CA PRO A 403 -6.93 -38.29 -9.50
C PRO A 403 -7.87 -38.21 -8.30
N HIS A 404 -8.70 -37.15 -8.22
CA HIS A 404 -9.53 -36.86 -7.07
C HIS A 404 -10.98 -37.31 -7.24
N ALA A 405 -11.74 -37.30 -6.13
CA ALA A 405 -13.17 -37.53 -6.16
C ALA A 405 -13.91 -36.58 -7.15
N PRO A 406 -14.91 -37.05 -7.90
CA PRO A 406 -15.58 -38.36 -7.80
C PRO A 406 -14.92 -39.50 -8.60
N GLN A 407 -14.02 -39.22 -9.57
CA GLN A 407 -13.48 -40.23 -10.48
C GLN A 407 -12.40 -41.12 -9.82
N ASN A 408 -11.57 -40.61 -8.92
CA ASN A 408 -10.54 -41.32 -8.15
C ASN A 408 -9.59 -42.17 -9.02
N GLN A 409 -9.20 -41.67 -10.20
CA GLN A 409 -8.29 -42.36 -11.15
C GLN A 409 -6.83 -42.12 -10.77
N TRP A 410 -6.44 -42.47 -9.55
CA TRP A 410 -5.13 -42.15 -8.98
C TRP A 410 -3.97 -42.79 -9.74
N ASP A 411 -3.98 -44.13 -9.89
CA ASP A 411 -2.89 -44.84 -10.55
C ASP A 411 -2.83 -44.56 -12.06
N GLN A 412 -3.96 -44.35 -12.73
CA GLN A 412 -3.99 -43.93 -14.11
C GLN A 412 -3.39 -42.52 -14.28
N SER A 413 -3.64 -41.64 -13.33
CA SER A 413 -3.06 -40.29 -13.30
C SER A 413 -1.55 -40.35 -13.14
N ILE A 414 -1.02 -41.19 -12.25
CA ILE A 414 0.43 -41.41 -12.08
C ILE A 414 1.04 -41.96 -13.38
N ALA A 415 0.42 -42.92 -14.03
CA ALA A 415 0.91 -43.48 -15.28
C ALA A 415 0.97 -42.43 -16.42
N THR A 416 -0.08 -41.60 -16.54
CA THR A 416 -0.11 -40.48 -17.51
C THR A 416 0.99 -39.47 -17.26
N LEU A 417 1.16 -39.04 -15.98
CA LEU A 417 2.23 -38.11 -15.60
C LEU A 417 3.62 -38.70 -15.86
N ALA A 418 3.85 -39.95 -15.49
CA ALA A 418 5.12 -40.64 -15.74
C ALA A 418 5.46 -40.69 -17.23
N ALA A 419 4.49 -41.01 -18.09
CA ALA A 419 4.67 -41.03 -19.54
C ALA A 419 5.03 -39.63 -20.10
N LEU A 420 4.33 -38.57 -19.69
CA LEU A 420 4.62 -37.20 -20.11
C LEU A 420 6.01 -36.78 -19.63
N CYS A 421 6.33 -37.01 -18.36
CA CYS A 421 7.63 -36.66 -17.78
C CYS A 421 8.80 -37.38 -18.47
N ALA A 422 8.65 -38.64 -18.81
CA ALA A 422 9.66 -39.42 -19.54
C ALA A 422 9.80 -38.95 -21.00
N LYS A 423 8.65 -38.69 -21.69
CA LYS A 423 8.62 -38.26 -23.10
C LYS A 423 9.34 -36.88 -23.30
N HIS A 424 9.16 -35.96 -22.40
CA HIS A 424 9.63 -34.59 -22.52
C HIS A 424 10.80 -34.26 -21.59
N GLU A 425 11.38 -35.21 -20.91
CA GLU A 425 12.50 -35.04 -19.98
C GLU A 425 12.22 -33.99 -18.89
N VAL A 426 10.98 -33.97 -18.39
CA VAL A 426 10.53 -33.01 -17.36
C VAL A 426 11.41 -33.09 -16.12
N ARG A 427 11.80 -31.93 -15.56
CA ARG A 427 12.57 -31.84 -14.32
C ARG A 427 11.78 -31.21 -13.17
N LEU A 428 10.87 -30.31 -13.49
CA LEU A 428 10.09 -29.53 -12.50
C LEU A 428 8.60 -29.84 -12.66
N LEU A 429 7.92 -30.05 -11.53
CA LEU A 429 6.45 -30.11 -11.46
C LEU A 429 5.95 -28.86 -10.74
N SER A 430 5.31 -27.94 -11.46
CA SER A 430 4.75 -26.70 -10.94
C SER A 430 3.26 -26.91 -10.61
N ILE A 431 2.88 -26.82 -9.33
CA ILE A 431 1.53 -27.09 -8.83
C ILE A 431 0.91 -25.79 -8.36
N GLY A 432 -0.23 -25.40 -8.92
CA GLY A 432 -0.99 -24.25 -8.46
C GLY A 432 -1.44 -24.41 -6.99
N ASN A 433 -1.42 -23.31 -6.20
CA ASN A 433 -1.76 -23.35 -4.78
C ASN A 433 -3.26 -23.23 -4.46
N GLY A 434 -4.13 -23.41 -5.43
CA GLY A 434 -5.59 -23.35 -5.27
C GLY A 434 -6.23 -24.63 -4.70
N THR A 435 -7.51 -24.82 -5.03
CA THR A 435 -8.29 -25.97 -4.56
C THR A 435 -7.67 -27.28 -5.03
N ALA A 436 -7.52 -28.27 -4.15
CA ALA A 436 -6.89 -29.57 -4.38
C ALA A 436 -5.37 -29.54 -4.64
N SER A 437 -4.69 -28.43 -4.30
CA SER A 437 -3.24 -28.30 -4.42
C SER A 437 -2.50 -29.37 -3.61
N ARG A 438 -2.96 -29.68 -2.39
CA ARG A 438 -2.35 -30.65 -1.47
C ARG A 438 -2.45 -32.08 -1.97
N GLU A 439 -3.63 -32.43 -2.46
CA GLU A 439 -3.87 -33.77 -3.04
C GLU A 439 -3.03 -33.95 -4.31
N THR A 440 -2.85 -32.85 -5.08
CA THR A 440 -2.00 -32.87 -6.29
C THR A 440 -0.51 -32.91 -5.93
N ASP A 441 -0.07 -32.24 -4.86
CA ASP A 441 1.30 -32.34 -4.34
C ASP A 441 1.61 -33.76 -3.86
N LYS A 442 0.66 -34.41 -3.15
CA LYS A 442 0.77 -35.81 -2.75
C LYS A 442 0.90 -36.76 -3.95
N LEU A 443 0.09 -36.49 -5.00
CA LEU A 443 0.19 -37.25 -6.27
C LEU A 443 1.59 -37.09 -6.89
N ALA A 444 2.11 -35.87 -6.94
CA ALA A 444 3.42 -35.57 -7.51
C ALA A 444 4.57 -36.19 -6.70
N LYS A 445 4.49 -36.20 -5.37
CA LYS A 445 5.45 -36.87 -4.50
C LYS A 445 5.41 -38.40 -4.64
N GLU A 446 4.21 -38.96 -4.78
CA GLU A 446 4.08 -40.39 -5.04
C GLU A 446 4.60 -40.78 -6.41
N LEU A 447 4.39 -39.97 -7.47
CA LEU A 447 4.99 -40.12 -8.78
C LEU A 447 6.53 -40.19 -8.67
N GLY A 448 7.15 -39.25 -7.97
CA GLY A 448 8.60 -39.22 -7.74
C GLY A 448 9.11 -40.47 -7.01
N ARG A 449 8.35 -40.99 -6.02
CA ARG A 449 8.68 -42.21 -5.29
C ARG A 449 8.55 -43.48 -6.17
N LYS A 450 7.51 -43.55 -7.02
CA LYS A 450 7.31 -44.70 -7.92
C LYS A 450 8.28 -44.71 -9.12
N HIS A 451 8.76 -43.52 -9.54
CA HIS A 451 9.62 -43.31 -10.69
C HIS A 451 10.87 -42.47 -10.38
N PRO A 452 11.77 -42.94 -9.49
CA PRO A 452 12.92 -42.14 -9.03
C PRO A 452 13.92 -41.78 -10.15
N ALA A 453 13.94 -42.56 -11.23
CA ALA A 453 14.79 -42.27 -12.39
C ALA A 453 14.44 -40.96 -13.12
N LEU A 454 13.22 -40.43 -12.95
CA LEU A 454 12.80 -39.17 -13.56
C LEU A 454 13.40 -37.95 -12.83
N ALA A 455 13.90 -38.10 -11.61
CA ALA A 455 14.50 -37.02 -10.79
C ALA A 455 13.63 -35.77 -10.71
N LEU A 456 12.32 -35.92 -10.48
CA LEU A 456 11.33 -34.87 -10.46
C LEU A 456 11.40 -34.05 -9.17
N THR A 457 11.23 -32.75 -9.32
CA THR A 457 11.11 -31.82 -8.19
C THR A 457 9.72 -31.17 -8.19
N PRO A 458 8.77 -31.61 -7.34
CA PRO A 458 7.46 -31.01 -7.21
C PRO A 458 7.54 -29.71 -6.38
N LEU A 459 6.84 -28.66 -6.84
CA LEU A 459 6.85 -27.33 -6.23
C LEU A 459 5.46 -26.71 -6.33
N VAL A 460 4.99 -26.18 -5.21
CA VAL A 460 3.74 -25.42 -5.17
C VAL A 460 4.07 -23.95 -5.48
N VAL A 461 3.35 -23.37 -6.44
CA VAL A 461 3.50 -21.97 -6.85
C VAL A 461 2.19 -21.22 -6.71
N SER A 462 2.27 -19.92 -6.50
CA SER A 462 1.08 -19.07 -6.47
C SER A 462 0.37 -19.08 -7.83
N GLU A 463 -0.92 -19.40 -7.86
CA GLU A 463 -1.77 -19.29 -9.05
C GLU A 463 -2.52 -17.95 -9.14
N ALA A 464 -2.19 -16.98 -8.27
CA ALA A 464 -2.85 -15.67 -8.23
C ALA A 464 -2.89 -15.05 -9.63
N GLY A 465 -4.08 -14.65 -10.10
CA GLY A 465 -4.31 -14.07 -11.41
C GLY A 465 -4.23 -15.05 -12.60
N ALA A 466 -3.89 -16.34 -12.44
CA ALA A 466 -3.82 -17.30 -13.55
C ALA A 466 -5.15 -17.45 -14.28
N SER A 467 -6.27 -17.44 -13.57
CA SER A 467 -7.62 -17.46 -14.15
C SER A 467 -7.95 -16.17 -14.94
N VAL A 468 -7.42 -15.03 -14.52
CA VAL A 468 -7.57 -13.76 -15.26
C VAL A 468 -6.77 -13.80 -16.56
N TYR A 469 -5.54 -14.28 -16.50
CA TYR A 469 -4.72 -14.51 -17.70
C TYR A 469 -5.41 -15.48 -18.67
N SER A 470 -5.85 -16.65 -18.20
CA SER A 470 -6.41 -17.70 -19.06
C SER A 470 -7.65 -17.24 -19.82
N ALA A 471 -8.46 -16.34 -19.24
CA ALA A 471 -9.63 -15.73 -19.85
C ALA A 471 -9.33 -14.46 -20.67
N SER A 472 -8.09 -13.97 -20.69
CA SER A 472 -7.72 -12.74 -21.38
C SER A 472 -7.65 -12.89 -22.89
N ALA A 473 -7.81 -11.78 -23.63
CA ALA A 473 -7.59 -11.73 -25.07
C ALA A 473 -6.14 -12.10 -25.44
N LEU A 474 -5.17 -11.77 -24.57
CA LEU A 474 -3.77 -12.13 -24.76
C LEU A 474 -3.59 -13.65 -24.81
N ALA A 475 -4.13 -14.37 -23.81
CA ALA A 475 -4.05 -15.81 -23.75
C ALA A 475 -4.85 -16.49 -24.88
N ALA A 476 -5.96 -15.89 -25.31
CA ALA A 476 -6.73 -16.36 -26.46
C ALA A 476 -5.94 -16.25 -27.78
N ASN A 477 -5.19 -15.16 -27.96
CA ASN A 477 -4.31 -14.97 -29.12
C ASN A 477 -3.06 -15.88 -29.07
N GLU A 478 -2.49 -16.07 -27.86
CA GLU A 478 -1.32 -16.93 -27.68
C GLU A 478 -1.66 -18.43 -27.90
N PHE A 479 -2.88 -18.83 -27.50
CA PHE A 479 -3.36 -20.22 -27.58
C PHE A 479 -4.81 -20.27 -28.11
N PRO A 480 -5.04 -20.01 -29.42
CA PRO A 480 -6.39 -19.97 -29.95
C PRO A 480 -7.09 -21.35 -29.92
N GLU A 481 -6.36 -22.45 -30.05
CA GLU A 481 -6.89 -23.80 -30.07
C GLU A 481 -7.03 -24.45 -28.68
N LEU A 482 -6.52 -23.81 -27.62
CA LEU A 482 -6.56 -24.40 -26.27
C LEU A 482 -7.83 -23.99 -25.51
N ASP A 483 -8.37 -24.96 -24.77
CA ASP A 483 -9.38 -24.67 -23.75
C ASP A 483 -8.86 -23.69 -22.69
N VAL A 484 -9.73 -22.79 -22.28
CA VAL A 484 -9.39 -21.76 -21.28
C VAL A 484 -8.77 -22.34 -20.01
N SER A 485 -9.24 -23.50 -19.55
CA SER A 485 -8.74 -24.15 -18.34
C SER A 485 -7.29 -24.67 -18.47
N ILE A 486 -6.86 -25.04 -19.69
CA ILE A 486 -5.48 -25.53 -19.92
C ILE A 486 -4.49 -24.36 -19.98
N ARG A 487 -4.90 -23.18 -20.45
CA ARG A 487 -4.07 -21.96 -20.44
C ARG A 487 -3.60 -21.57 -19.03
N GLY A 488 -4.42 -21.87 -17.99
CA GLY A 488 -4.03 -21.72 -16.59
C GLY A 488 -2.81 -22.58 -16.22
N ALA A 489 -2.81 -23.85 -16.61
CA ALA A 489 -1.70 -24.76 -16.36
C ALA A 489 -0.39 -24.34 -17.09
N VAL A 490 -0.50 -23.77 -18.29
CA VAL A 490 0.65 -23.18 -19.00
C VAL A 490 1.24 -22.03 -18.19
N SER A 491 0.39 -21.12 -17.71
CA SER A 491 0.83 -19.98 -16.89
C SER A 491 1.51 -20.45 -15.59
N ILE A 492 0.95 -21.47 -14.93
CA ILE A 492 1.52 -22.06 -13.71
C ILE A 492 2.91 -22.67 -13.99
N ALA A 493 3.12 -23.33 -15.12
CA ALA A 493 4.42 -23.88 -15.51
C ALA A 493 5.45 -22.78 -15.76
N ARG A 494 5.12 -21.78 -16.59
CA ARG A 494 6.01 -20.68 -16.96
C ARG A 494 6.36 -19.80 -15.78
N ARG A 495 5.43 -19.61 -14.83
CA ARG A 495 5.62 -18.83 -13.63
C ARG A 495 6.72 -19.40 -12.72
N LEU A 496 6.91 -20.71 -12.73
CA LEU A 496 8.02 -21.33 -12.02
C LEU A 496 9.35 -21.09 -12.76
N GLN A 497 9.36 -21.12 -14.10
CA GLN A 497 10.55 -20.83 -14.87
C GLN A 497 11.03 -19.38 -14.67
N ASP A 498 10.13 -18.41 -14.84
CA ASP A 498 10.39 -16.98 -14.62
C ASP A 498 9.11 -16.26 -14.17
N PRO A 499 8.98 -15.95 -12.87
CA PRO A 499 7.82 -15.25 -12.32
C PRO A 499 7.56 -13.90 -12.99
N LEU A 500 8.58 -13.07 -13.20
CA LEU A 500 8.46 -11.75 -13.80
C LEU A 500 7.88 -11.82 -15.20
N SER A 501 8.48 -12.64 -16.07
CA SER A 501 8.08 -12.77 -17.48
C SER A 501 6.64 -13.23 -17.67
N GLU A 502 6.10 -13.99 -16.73
CA GLU A 502 4.72 -14.48 -16.79
C GLU A 502 3.73 -13.53 -16.09
N LEU A 503 4.08 -12.99 -14.90
CA LEU A 503 3.18 -12.13 -14.12
C LEU A 503 2.90 -10.79 -14.81
N VAL A 504 3.82 -10.25 -15.61
CA VAL A 504 3.59 -9.02 -16.40
C VAL A 504 2.48 -9.14 -17.44
N LYS A 505 2.06 -10.37 -17.78
CA LYS A 505 0.92 -10.64 -18.68
C LYS A 505 -0.43 -10.42 -18.00
N ILE A 506 -0.44 -10.28 -16.68
CA ILE A 506 -1.63 -10.14 -15.84
C ILE A 506 -1.74 -8.68 -15.38
N GLU A 507 -2.95 -8.12 -15.45
CA GLU A 507 -3.19 -6.79 -14.89
C GLU A 507 -2.80 -6.79 -13.39
N PRO A 508 -1.88 -5.90 -12.93
CA PRO A 508 -1.29 -6.00 -11.58
C PRO A 508 -2.33 -6.02 -10.45
N LYS A 509 -3.43 -5.26 -10.59
CA LYS A 509 -4.51 -5.27 -9.61
C LYS A 509 -5.31 -6.58 -9.55
N ALA A 510 -5.18 -7.47 -10.54
CA ALA A 510 -5.80 -8.79 -10.52
C ALA A 510 -4.94 -9.84 -9.78
N ILE A 511 -3.69 -9.49 -9.47
CA ILE A 511 -2.80 -10.30 -8.62
C ILE A 511 -3.18 -10.00 -7.16
N GLY A 512 -3.52 -11.02 -6.38
CA GLY A 512 -3.89 -10.86 -4.98
C GLY A 512 -2.66 -10.61 -4.11
N VAL A 513 -2.44 -9.36 -3.69
CA VAL A 513 -1.29 -8.92 -2.88
C VAL A 513 -1.67 -8.38 -1.50
N GLY A 514 -2.96 -8.46 -1.10
CA GLY A 514 -3.37 -8.05 0.23
C GLY A 514 -4.88 -8.13 0.51
N GLN A 515 -5.25 -8.17 1.80
CA GLN A 515 -6.64 -8.43 2.26
C GLN A 515 -7.65 -7.33 1.91
N TYR A 516 -7.21 -6.06 1.82
CA TYR A 516 -8.09 -4.90 1.60
C TYR A 516 -7.94 -4.29 0.21
N GLN A 517 -7.37 -5.04 -0.74
CA GLN A 517 -7.06 -4.55 -2.08
C GLN A 517 -8.29 -3.98 -2.82
N HIS A 518 -9.49 -4.53 -2.58
CA HIS A 518 -10.73 -4.06 -3.18
C HIS A 518 -11.40 -2.90 -2.42
N ASP A 519 -10.90 -2.52 -1.24
CA ASP A 519 -11.46 -1.45 -0.40
C ASP A 519 -10.75 -0.10 -0.56
N VAL A 520 -9.64 -0.08 -1.30
CA VAL A 520 -8.85 1.13 -1.55
C VAL A 520 -9.20 1.78 -2.89
N SER A 521 -8.74 3.01 -3.10
CA SER A 521 -8.88 3.72 -4.38
C SER A 521 -8.25 2.92 -5.52
N GLN A 522 -9.07 2.39 -6.44
CA GLN A 522 -8.61 1.55 -7.54
C GLN A 522 -7.71 2.31 -8.53
N ALA A 523 -7.92 3.63 -8.70
CA ALA A 523 -7.07 4.45 -9.56
C ALA A 523 -5.67 4.67 -8.98
N GLN A 524 -5.57 4.87 -7.66
CA GLN A 524 -4.27 4.99 -6.98
C GLN A 524 -3.56 3.63 -6.91
N LEU A 525 -4.31 2.57 -6.63
CA LEU A 525 -3.80 1.20 -6.63
C LEU A 525 -3.19 0.84 -7.99
N SER A 526 -3.94 1.04 -9.09
CA SER A 526 -3.44 0.71 -10.44
C SER A 526 -2.12 1.45 -10.71
N ARG A 527 -2.09 2.77 -10.54
CA ARG A 527 -0.87 3.56 -10.78
C ARG A 527 0.34 3.08 -9.97
N SER A 528 0.13 2.78 -8.68
CA SER A 528 1.21 2.32 -7.81
C SER A 528 1.72 0.93 -8.22
N LEU A 529 0.82 0.01 -8.58
CA LEU A 529 1.20 -1.33 -9.01
C LEU A 529 1.83 -1.33 -10.41
N ASP A 530 1.36 -0.48 -11.34
CA ASP A 530 1.95 -0.32 -12.67
C ASP A 530 3.38 0.23 -12.57
N ALA A 531 3.63 1.20 -11.68
CA ALA A 531 4.98 1.71 -11.40
C ALA A 531 5.91 0.61 -10.85
N VAL A 532 5.41 -0.26 -9.97
CA VAL A 532 6.20 -1.40 -9.45
C VAL A 532 6.58 -2.37 -10.56
N VAL A 533 5.66 -2.67 -11.49
CA VAL A 533 5.97 -3.55 -12.63
C VAL A 533 7.06 -2.94 -13.50
N GLU A 534 6.93 -1.64 -13.82
CA GLU A 534 7.94 -0.90 -14.58
C GLU A 534 9.31 -0.95 -13.89
N ASP A 535 9.37 -0.65 -12.59
CA ASP A 535 10.62 -0.65 -11.82
C ASP A 535 11.26 -2.05 -11.77
N CYS A 536 10.48 -3.11 -11.53
CA CYS A 536 10.98 -4.49 -11.48
C CYS A 536 11.52 -4.95 -12.85
N VAL A 537 10.81 -4.67 -13.94
CA VAL A 537 11.23 -5.06 -15.29
C VAL A 537 12.54 -4.37 -15.67
N ASN A 538 12.66 -3.07 -15.40
CA ASN A 538 13.86 -2.31 -15.72
C ASN A 538 15.04 -2.65 -14.78
N ALA A 539 14.79 -3.02 -13.52
CA ALA A 539 15.84 -3.50 -12.61
C ALA A 539 16.45 -4.84 -13.05
N VAL A 540 15.64 -5.77 -13.54
CA VAL A 540 16.09 -7.07 -14.05
C VAL A 540 16.73 -6.93 -15.43
N GLY A 541 16.15 -6.07 -16.30
CA GLY A 541 16.48 -5.96 -17.72
C GLY A 541 15.87 -7.10 -18.56
N VAL A 542 15.73 -6.86 -19.84
CA VAL A 542 14.90 -7.69 -20.72
C VAL A 542 15.71 -8.19 -21.93
N ASP A 543 15.75 -9.51 -22.13
CA ASP A 543 16.30 -10.08 -23.36
C ASP A 543 15.35 -9.82 -24.53
N VAL A 544 15.76 -8.97 -25.49
CA VAL A 544 14.90 -8.54 -26.59
C VAL A 544 14.53 -9.68 -27.55
N ASN A 545 15.38 -10.70 -27.64
CA ASN A 545 15.15 -11.84 -28.54
C ASN A 545 14.16 -12.87 -27.97
N MET A 546 13.93 -12.87 -26.64
CA MET A 546 13.03 -13.83 -25.98
C MET A 546 11.78 -13.17 -25.41
N ALA A 547 11.80 -11.87 -25.19
CA ALA A 547 10.73 -11.18 -24.49
C ALA A 547 9.40 -11.15 -25.25
N SER A 548 8.31 -11.27 -24.50
CA SER A 548 6.94 -11.07 -25.00
C SER A 548 6.58 -9.60 -25.12
N VAL A 549 5.55 -9.26 -25.92
CA VAL A 549 5.04 -7.90 -26.05
C VAL A 549 4.68 -7.27 -24.69
N PRO A 550 3.97 -7.94 -23.75
CA PRO A 550 3.71 -7.38 -22.44
C PRO A 550 4.98 -7.04 -21.65
N LEU A 551 6.01 -7.88 -21.72
CA LEU A 551 7.27 -7.63 -21.02
C LEU A 551 8.02 -6.44 -21.64
N LEU A 552 8.13 -6.38 -22.95
CA LEU A 552 8.76 -5.27 -23.68
C LEU A 552 8.04 -3.93 -23.43
N SER A 553 6.70 -3.95 -23.31
CA SER A 553 5.93 -2.73 -23.08
C SER A 553 6.13 -2.09 -21.70
N GLN A 554 6.80 -2.78 -20.77
CA GLN A 554 7.20 -2.27 -19.46
C GLN A 554 8.64 -1.73 -19.43
N VAL A 555 9.37 -1.89 -20.53
CA VAL A 555 10.71 -1.32 -20.65
C VAL A 555 10.62 0.19 -20.83
N SER A 556 11.43 0.93 -20.09
CA SER A 556 11.54 2.39 -20.15
C SER A 556 11.56 2.90 -21.59
N GLY A 557 10.74 3.88 -21.92
CA GLY A 557 10.66 4.51 -23.24
C GLY A 557 9.93 3.69 -24.32
N LEU A 558 9.50 2.44 -24.06
CA LEU A 558 8.76 1.63 -25.02
C LEU A 558 7.25 1.72 -24.80
N THR A 559 6.52 1.97 -25.86
CA THR A 559 5.05 1.84 -25.89
C THR A 559 4.65 0.44 -26.34
N LYS A 560 3.40 0.02 -26.07
CA LYS A 560 2.86 -1.26 -26.55
C LYS A 560 3.03 -1.44 -28.05
N SER A 561 2.78 -0.40 -28.88
CA SER A 561 2.95 -0.51 -30.33
C SER A 561 4.42 -0.68 -30.77
N MET A 562 5.37 -0.08 -30.03
CA MET A 562 6.80 -0.34 -30.27
C MET A 562 7.18 -1.76 -29.88
N ALA A 563 6.67 -2.27 -28.76
CA ALA A 563 6.89 -3.65 -28.33
C ALA A 563 6.35 -4.67 -29.36
N GLU A 564 5.15 -4.42 -29.91
CA GLU A 564 4.57 -5.20 -31.01
C GLU A 564 5.47 -5.16 -32.26
N ASN A 565 5.98 -4.00 -32.65
CA ASN A 565 6.88 -3.84 -33.79
C ASN A 565 8.24 -4.54 -33.57
N ILE A 566 8.79 -4.53 -32.35
CA ILE A 566 10.03 -5.26 -32.02
C ILE A 566 9.84 -6.75 -32.23
N VAL A 567 8.73 -7.31 -31.75
CA VAL A 567 8.44 -8.74 -31.91
C VAL A 567 8.23 -9.08 -33.39
N ALA A 568 7.41 -8.30 -34.11
CA ALA A 568 7.19 -8.52 -35.54
C ALA A 568 8.51 -8.44 -36.33
N TYR A 569 9.36 -7.45 -36.05
CA TYR A 569 10.65 -7.28 -36.74
C TYR A 569 11.55 -8.50 -36.54
N ARG A 570 11.69 -9.03 -35.29
CA ARG A 570 12.52 -10.21 -35.04
C ARG A 570 11.96 -11.48 -35.68
N ASP A 571 10.63 -11.60 -35.75
CA ASP A 571 9.97 -12.74 -36.34
C ASP A 571 10.17 -12.78 -37.88
N GLU A 572 10.25 -11.58 -38.51
CA GLU A 572 10.46 -11.41 -39.95
C GLU A 572 11.96 -11.47 -40.37
N ASN A 573 12.84 -10.86 -39.54
CA ASN A 573 14.24 -10.58 -39.89
C ASN A 573 15.25 -11.46 -39.11
N GLY A 574 14.78 -12.28 -38.18
CA GLY A 574 15.63 -13.04 -37.26
C GLY A 574 15.99 -12.24 -35.98
N PRO A 575 16.75 -12.88 -35.08
CA PRO A 575 17.13 -12.28 -33.80
C PRO A 575 18.03 -11.05 -33.99
N PHE A 576 17.89 -10.09 -33.09
CA PHE A 576 18.77 -8.94 -33.04
C PHE A 576 20.18 -9.38 -32.63
N THR A 577 21.21 -8.93 -33.37
CA THR A 577 22.62 -9.25 -33.12
C THR A 577 23.33 -8.16 -32.32
N ASN A 578 22.81 -6.92 -32.33
CA ASN A 578 23.33 -5.80 -31.56
C ASN A 578 22.23 -4.76 -31.30
N ARG A 579 22.43 -3.90 -30.27
CA ARG A 579 21.44 -2.89 -29.88
C ARG A 579 21.15 -1.85 -30.96
N LYS A 580 22.13 -1.52 -31.83
CA LYS A 580 21.95 -0.54 -32.92
C LYS A 580 20.91 -1.00 -33.95
N THR A 581 20.73 -2.30 -34.15
CA THR A 581 19.73 -2.85 -35.08
C THR A 581 18.29 -2.55 -34.62
N LEU A 582 18.06 -2.24 -33.35
CA LEU A 582 16.76 -1.80 -32.85
C LEU A 582 16.27 -0.49 -33.50
N LEU A 583 17.16 0.38 -33.95
CA LEU A 583 16.80 1.59 -34.69
C LEU A 583 16.15 1.34 -36.06
N ALA A 584 16.26 0.09 -36.59
CA ALA A 584 15.55 -0.33 -37.81
C ALA A 584 14.09 -0.69 -37.55
N VAL A 585 13.69 -0.86 -36.29
CA VAL A 585 12.31 -1.21 -35.92
C VAL A 585 11.38 -0.02 -36.19
N PRO A 586 10.25 -0.20 -36.91
CA PRO A 586 9.31 0.88 -37.18
C PRO A 586 8.81 1.55 -35.89
N ARG A 587 8.75 2.89 -35.89
CA ARG A 587 8.37 3.77 -34.75
C ARG A 587 9.32 3.81 -33.55
N LEU A 588 10.38 3.05 -33.55
CA LEU A 588 11.40 3.13 -32.51
C LEU A 588 12.43 4.21 -32.89
N GLY A 589 12.11 5.46 -32.52
CA GLY A 589 12.97 6.62 -32.81
C GLY A 589 14.14 6.77 -31.82
N PRO A 590 15.06 7.74 -32.07
CA PRO A 590 16.27 7.93 -31.24
C PRO A 590 15.96 8.14 -29.74
N LYS A 591 14.92 8.91 -29.41
CA LYS A 591 14.53 9.17 -28.00
C LYS A 591 14.04 7.91 -27.28
N ALA A 592 13.24 7.07 -27.94
CA ALA A 592 12.79 5.79 -27.38
C ALA A 592 13.96 4.79 -27.26
N PHE A 593 14.86 4.79 -28.25
CA PHE A 593 16.09 3.99 -28.20
C PHE A 593 16.98 4.40 -27.02
N GLU A 594 17.23 5.70 -26.84
CA GLU A 594 18.01 6.23 -25.71
C GLU A 594 17.46 5.73 -24.37
N GLN A 595 16.14 5.80 -24.16
CA GLN A 595 15.55 5.37 -22.89
C GLN A 595 15.54 3.84 -22.70
N ALA A 596 15.40 3.07 -23.78
CA ALA A 596 15.22 1.62 -23.70
C ALA A 596 16.55 0.84 -23.77
N ALA A 597 17.53 1.32 -24.50
CA ALA A 597 18.69 0.55 -24.92
C ALA A 597 19.49 -0.07 -23.76
N GLY A 598 19.63 0.63 -22.64
CA GLY A 598 20.37 0.12 -21.48
C GLY A 598 19.63 -1.01 -20.74
N PHE A 599 18.31 -1.09 -20.88
CA PHE A 599 17.47 -2.13 -20.25
C PHE A 599 17.23 -3.32 -21.16
N LEU A 600 17.39 -3.15 -22.48
CA LEU A 600 17.29 -4.23 -23.47
C LEU A 600 18.65 -4.93 -23.60
N ARG A 601 18.65 -6.23 -23.48
CA ARG A 601 19.82 -7.09 -23.53
C ARG A 601 19.80 -8.01 -24.73
N ILE A 602 21.00 -8.31 -25.30
CA ILE A 602 21.19 -9.24 -26.40
C ILE A 602 22.28 -10.21 -25.98
N ARG A 603 21.89 -11.46 -25.73
CA ARG A 603 22.83 -12.52 -25.38
C ARG A 603 23.43 -13.14 -26.62
N GLY A 604 24.76 -13.33 -26.61
CA GLY A 604 25.44 -13.95 -27.73
C GLY A 604 25.46 -13.09 -29.01
N GLY A 605 25.24 -11.77 -28.89
CA GLY A 605 25.33 -10.83 -30.00
C GLY A 605 26.76 -10.42 -30.38
N ASP A 606 26.87 -9.53 -31.38
CA ASP A 606 28.15 -9.08 -31.95
C ASP A 606 29.01 -8.27 -30.95
N ASN A 607 28.33 -7.53 -30.03
CA ASN A 607 28.99 -6.71 -29.01
C ASN A 607 28.73 -7.31 -27.61
N PRO A 608 29.78 -7.78 -26.91
CA PRO A 608 29.63 -8.33 -25.56
C PRO A 608 29.01 -7.36 -24.53
N LEU A 609 29.11 -6.04 -24.73
CA LEU A 609 28.48 -5.04 -23.85
C LEU A 609 26.94 -5.07 -23.96
N ASP A 610 26.38 -5.53 -25.07
CA ASP A 610 24.94 -5.58 -25.29
C ASP A 610 24.22 -6.59 -24.38
N GLN A 611 24.93 -7.52 -23.74
CA GLN A 611 24.38 -8.40 -22.70
C GLN A 611 24.35 -7.79 -21.29
N SER A 612 25.05 -6.64 -21.12
CA SER A 612 25.18 -5.96 -19.82
C SER A 612 24.18 -4.81 -19.66
N GLY A 613 24.15 -4.16 -18.49
CA GLY A 613 23.40 -2.94 -18.23
C GLY A 613 24.15 -1.66 -18.62
N VAL A 614 25.32 -1.76 -19.29
CA VAL A 614 26.07 -0.60 -19.80
C VAL A 614 25.26 0.09 -20.89
N HIS A 615 24.99 1.37 -20.75
CA HIS A 615 24.27 2.14 -21.75
C HIS A 615 25.12 2.43 -22.98
N PRO A 616 24.58 2.38 -24.22
CA PRO A 616 25.36 2.64 -25.44
C PRO A 616 26.07 3.99 -25.46
N GLU A 617 25.53 5.01 -24.80
CA GLU A 617 26.20 6.33 -24.67
C GLU A 617 27.55 6.27 -23.94
N THR A 618 27.71 5.26 -23.06
CA THR A 618 28.95 5.10 -22.27
C THR A 618 29.93 4.10 -22.86
N TYR A 619 29.67 3.53 -24.05
CA TYR A 619 30.63 2.66 -24.73
C TYR A 619 32.00 3.32 -24.99
N PRO A 620 32.08 4.62 -25.34
CA PRO A 620 33.37 5.29 -25.46
C PRO A 620 34.23 5.28 -24.18
N LEU A 621 33.57 5.30 -23.01
CA LEU A 621 34.27 5.15 -21.72
C LEU A 621 34.88 3.75 -21.59
N VAL A 622 34.13 2.71 -21.94
CA VAL A 622 34.60 1.32 -21.91
C VAL A 622 35.71 1.11 -22.93
N GLU A 623 35.61 1.69 -24.12
CA GLU A 623 36.71 1.69 -25.13
C GLU A 623 37.99 2.32 -24.57
N THR A 624 37.88 3.38 -23.79
CA THR A 624 39.01 4.00 -23.10
C THR A 624 39.63 3.05 -22.05
N ILE A 625 38.81 2.29 -21.33
CA ILE A 625 39.27 1.26 -20.36
C ILE A 625 40.05 0.17 -21.13
N ILE A 626 39.48 -0.33 -22.24
CA ILE A 626 40.10 -1.35 -23.08
C ILE A 626 41.49 -0.88 -23.60
N GLN A 627 41.55 0.35 -24.12
CA GLN A 627 42.79 0.94 -24.65
C GLN A 627 43.86 1.09 -23.57
N LYS A 628 43.49 1.64 -22.40
CA LYS A 628 44.43 1.84 -21.27
C LYS A 628 44.93 0.54 -20.67
N SER A 629 44.08 -0.49 -20.64
CA SER A 629 44.40 -1.81 -20.07
C SER A 629 45.09 -2.74 -21.06
N ALA A 630 45.00 -2.47 -22.35
CA ALA A 630 45.42 -3.36 -23.44
C ALA A 630 44.81 -4.78 -23.35
N ARG A 631 43.59 -4.91 -22.79
CA ARG A 631 42.84 -6.16 -22.62
C ARG A 631 41.54 -6.14 -23.44
N PRO A 632 41.16 -7.21 -24.11
CA PRO A 632 39.89 -7.28 -24.82
C PRO A 632 38.70 -7.26 -23.81
N ILE A 633 37.56 -6.76 -24.29
CA ILE A 633 36.36 -6.62 -23.43
C ILE A 633 35.89 -7.95 -22.82
N THR A 634 36.06 -9.06 -23.55
CA THR A 634 35.72 -10.41 -23.09
C THR A 634 36.45 -10.82 -21.83
N ASP A 635 37.69 -10.31 -21.64
CA ASP A 635 38.54 -10.64 -20.50
C ASP A 635 38.36 -9.66 -19.34
N ILE A 636 37.68 -8.53 -19.59
CA ILE A 636 37.35 -7.52 -18.60
C ILE A 636 35.99 -7.81 -17.95
N LEU A 637 35.02 -8.25 -18.76
CA LEU A 637 33.66 -8.56 -18.30
C LEU A 637 33.67 -9.73 -17.31
N GLY A 638 33.30 -9.45 -16.05
CA GLY A 638 33.25 -10.44 -14.98
C GLY A 638 34.56 -10.63 -14.18
N ASP A 639 35.65 -9.96 -14.59
CA ASP A 639 36.93 -9.99 -13.85
C ASP A 639 36.88 -8.96 -12.69
N ALA A 640 36.24 -9.35 -11.60
CA ALA A 640 36.12 -8.49 -10.41
C ALA A 640 37.47 -8.07 -9.81
N HIS A 641 38.53 -8.90 -9.96
CA HIS A 641 39.86 -8.56 -9.43
C HIS A 641 40.50 -7.45 -10.24
N PHE A 642 40.45 -7.53 -11.56
CA PHE A 642 40.96 -6.49 -12.44
C PHE A 642 40.18 -5.19 -12.27
N VAL A 643 38.83 -5.22 -12.33
CA VAL A 643 38.00 -4.02 -12.24
C VAL A 643 38.22 -3.27 -10.92
N LYS A 644 38.35 -3.99 -9.78
CA LYS A 644 38.66 -3.38 -8.47
C LYS A 644 40.06 -2.76 -8.40
N GLY A 645 40.98 -3.16 -9.28
CA GLY A 645 42.31 -2.57 -9.40
C GLY A 645 42.33 -1.24 -10.16
N LEU A 646 41.22 -0.90 -10.86
CA LEU A 646 41.14 0.36 -11.60
C LEU A 646 40.81 1.53 -10.67
N LYS A 647 41.41 2.70 -10.96
CA LYS A 647 41.08 3.93 -10.25
C LYS A 647 40.04 4.72 -11.07
N ALA A 648 38.85 4.91 -10.54
CA ALA A 648 37.79 5.63 -11.25
C ALA A 648 38.20 7.06 -11.67
N THR A 649 39.01 7.72 -10.88
CA THR A 649 39.56 9.06 -11.19
C THR A 649 40.33 9.15 -12.48
N ASP A 650 40.92 8.04 -12.96
CA ASP A 650 41.73 8.00 -14.18
C ASP A 650 40.87 8.00 -15.47
N PHE A 651 39.58 7.85 -15.33
CA PHE A 651 38.59 7.71 -16.41
C PHE A 651 37.54 8.82 -16.42
N ILE A 652 37.61 9.77 -15.47
CA ILE A 652 36.74 10.96 -15.47
C ILE A 652 37.10 11.84 -16.68
N SER A 653 36.08 12.37 -17.33
CA SER A 653 36.19 13.32 -18.46
C SER A 653 35.03 14.33 -18.37
N ASP A 654 35.02 15.32 -19.26
CA ASP A 654 33.92 16.28 -19.36
C ASP A 654 32.57 15.62 -19.68
N ALA A 655 32.60 14.44 -20.32
CA ALA A 655 31.40 13.68 -20.66
C ALA A 655 30.95 12.66 -19.57
N PHE A 656 31.89 12.20 -18.73
CA PHE A 656 31.63 11.12 -17.76
C PHE A 656 32.22 11.48 -16.39
N GLY A 657 31.39 11.75 -15.43
CA GLY A 657 31.78 12.03 -14.06
C GLY A 657 32.04 10.76 -13.23
N LEU A 658 32.39 10.96 -11.97
CA LEU A 658 32.77 9.88 -11.05
C LEU A 658 31.65 8.86 -10.81
N VAL A 659 30.40 9.31 -10.74
CA VAL A 659 29.24 8.43 -10.47
C VAL A 659 29.05 7.48 -11.64
N THR A 660 29.06 8.00 -12.88
CA THR A 660 28.94 7.19 -14.10
C THR A 660 30.07 6.19 -14.23
N VAL A 661 31.34 6.62 -13.97
CA VAL A 661 32.49 5.71 -14.02
C VAL A 661 32.36 4.56 -13.03
N ASN A 662 31.96 4.85 -11.80
CA ASN A 662 31.74 3.82 -10.78
C ASN A 662 30.59 2.86 -11.14
N ASP A 663 29.51 3.35 -11.73
CA ASP A 663 28.40 2.51 -12.21
C ASP A 663 28.86 1.57 -13.34
N ILE A 664 29.68 2.06 -14.26
CA ILE A 664 30.25 1.23 -15.32
C ILE A 664 31.21 0.16 -14.74
N PHE A 665 32.03 0.51 -13.76
CA PHE A 665 32.89 -0.48 -13.08
C PHE A 665 32.06 -1.55 -12.39
N ALA A 666 31.01 -1.18 -11.67
CA ALA A 666 30.11 -2.16 -11.04
C ALA A 666 29.44 -3.09 -12.06
N GLU A 667 29.06 -2.56 -13.22
CA GLU A 667 28.48 -3.35 -14.31
C GLU A 667 29.49 -4.24 -15.02
N LEU A 668 30.74 -3.79 -15.19
CA LEU A 668 31.83 -4.60 -15.74
C LEU A 668 32.26 -5.71 -14.78
N GLU A 669 32.22 -5.46 -13.45
CA GLU A 669 32.50 -6.48 -12.42
C GLU A 669 31.49 -7.64 -12.47
N LYS A 670 30.20 -7.30 -12.67
CA LYS A 670 29.10 -8.28 -12.70
C LYS A 670 28.12 -7.92 -13.81
N PRO A 671 28.45 -8.25 -15.06
CA PRO A 671 27.66 -7.85 -16.22
C PRO A 671 26.27 -8.45 -16.19
N GLY A 672 25.28 -7.61 -16.41
CA GLY A 672 23.89 -8.02 -16.46
C GLY A 672 23.38 -8.69 -15.19
N ARG A 673 23.84 -8.28 -14.01
CA ARG A 673 23.44 -8.88 -12.73
C ARG A 673 21.92 -8.87 -12.58
N ASP A 674 21.38 -10.04 -12.37
CA ASP A 674 19.99 -10.25 -11.95
C ASP A 674 19.88 -9.91 -10.45
N PRO A 675 19.01 -8.96 -10.03
CA PRO A 675 18.82 -8.62 -8.62
C PRO A 675 18.07 -9.70 -7.83
N ARG A 676 17.46 -10.67 -8.53
CA ARG A 676 16.65 -11.72 -7.90
C ARG A 676 17.53 -12.70 -7.10
N PRO A 677 17.00 -13.27 -6.00
CA PRO A 677 17.73 -14.26 -5.20
C PRO A 677 17.91 -15.57 -5.93
N GLU A 678 18.79 -16.43 -5.42
CA GLU A 678 18.94 -17.81 -5.89
C GLU A 678 17.69 -18.64 -5.55
N PHE A 679 17.31 -19.53 -6.47
CA PHE A 679 16.14 -20.37 -6.30
C PHE A 679 16.30 -21.40 -5.17
N LYS A 680 15.39 -21.37 -4.18
CA LYS A 680 15.32 -22.31 -3.03
C LYS A 680 13.90 -22.82 -2.87
N THR A 681 13.75 -24.02 -2.31
CA THR A 681 12.45 -24.69 -2.13
C THR A 681 12.18 -25.00 -0.67
N ALA A 682 10.91 -24.83 -0.23
CA ALA A 682 10.47 -25.26 1.10
C ALA A 682 10.10 -26.75 1.10
N ALA A 683 10.43 -27.43 2.20
CA ALA A 683 10.00 -28.80 2.43
C ALA A 683 8.83 -28.83 3.42
N PHE A 684 7.60 -28.98 2.90
CA PHE A 684 6.43 -29.16 3.74
C PHE A 684 6.42 -30.54 4.42
N VAL A 685 5.95 -30.61 5.67
CA VAL A 685 5.90 -31.85 6.46
C VAL A 685 4.75 -32.74 5.97
N ASP A 686 5.06 -33.99 5.63
CA ASP A 686 4.06 -34.98 5.21
C ASP A 686 3.06 -35.28 6.34
N GLY A 687 1.76 -35.35 6.00
CA GLY A 687 0.68 -35.67 6.95
C GLY A 687 0.08 -34.43 7.66
N VAL A 688 0.56 -33.20 7.40
CA VAL A 688 -0.02 -31.94 7.89
C VAL A 688 -0.75 -31.26 6.72
N GLU A 689 -2.02 -31.63 6.53
CA GLU A 689 -2.82 -31.22 5.35
C GLU A 689 -3.96 -30.24 5.71
N THR A 690 -4.42 -30.25 6.95
CA THR A 690 -5.53 -29.40 7.40
C THR A 690 -5.19 -28.70 8.70
N ILE A 691 -5.92 -27.63 9.01
CA ILE A 691 -5.75 -26.86 10.26
C ILE A 691 -5.91 -27.75 11.50
N GLY A 692 -6.72 -28.83 11.41
CA GLY A 692 -6.92 -29.80 12.52
C GLY A 692 -5.71 -30.72 12.77
N HIS A 693 -4.77 -30.83 11.81
CA HIS A 693 -3.54 -31.60 11.98
C HIS A 693 -2.45 -30.81 12.72
N LEU A 694 -2.59 -29.49 12.77
CA LEU A 694 -1.63 -28.64 13.47
C LEU A 694 -1.77 -28.80 14.99
N LYS A 695 -0.65 -28.99 15.65
CA LYS A 695 -0.57 -29.03 17.13
C LYS A 695 0.37 -27.94 17.60
N PRO A 696 0.09 -27.31 18.75
CA PRO A 696 1.04 -26.43 19.40
C PRO A 696 2.42 -27.08 19.51
N ASP A 697 3.48 -26.29 19.44
CA ASP A 697 4.89 -26.67 19.45
C ASP A 697 5.41 -27.42 18.20
N MET A 698 4.58 -27.67 17.19
CA MET A 698 5.07 -28.21 15.91
C MET A 698 5.98 -27.17 15.23
N ILE A 699 7.16 -27.59 14.79
CA ILE A 699 8.08 -26.79 13.97
C ILE A 699 7.91 -27.22 12.52
N LEU A 700 7.60 -26.24 11.65
CA LEU A 700 7.29 -26.44 10.25
C LEU A 700 8.12 -25.48 9.39
N GLU A 701 8.45 -25.91 8.18
CA GLU A 701 8.87 -24.96 7.15
C GLU A 701 7.63 -24.41 6.44
N GLY A 702 7.66 -23.13 6.10
CA GLY A 702 6.57 -22.46 5.38
C GLY A 702 7.10 -21.40 4.43
N VAL A 703 6.24 -21.00 3.51
CA VAL A 703 6.52 -19.93 2.55
C VAL A 703 5.75 -18.67 2.96
N VAL A 704 6.42 -17.55 3.02
CA VAL A 704 5.79 -16.26 3.28
C VAL A 704 4.92 -15.87 2.09
N THR A 705 3.60 -15.76 2.30
CA THR A 705 2.62 -15.44 1.25
C THR A 705 2.30 -13.95 1.20
N ASN A 706 2.39 -13.26 2.35
CA ASN A 706 2.07 -11.83 2.46
C ASN A 706 2.76 -11.22 3.67
N VAL A 707 3.23 -9.97 3.54
CA VAL A 707 3.82 -9.21 4.65
C VAL A 707 3.01 -7.93 4.88
N ALA A 708 2.49 -7.80 6.10
CA ALA A 708 1.76 -6.62 6.56
C ALA A 708 2.53 -5.92 7.68
N ASN A 709 2.19 -4.66 8.01
CA ASN A 709 2.89 -3.90 9.05
C ASN A 709 2.84 -4.55 10.45
N PHE A 710 1.87 -5.41 10.70
CA PHE A 710 1.68 -6.12 11.98
C PHE A 710 2.26 -7.54 11.99
N GLY A 711 2.81 -8.03 10.89
CA GLY A 711 3.42 -9.36 10.81
C GLY A 711 3.40 -9.99 9.42
N ALA A 712 3.82 -11.25 9.33
CA ALA A 712 3.90 -12.02 8.10
C ALA A 712 2.88 -13.16 8.10
N PHE A 713 2.25 -13.40 6.94
CA PHE A 713 1.42 -14.56 6.70
C PHE A 713 2.29 -15.64 6.07
N VAL A 714 2.20 -16.85 6.60
CA VAL A 714 3.05 -17.99 6.19
C VAL A 714 2.17 -19.19 5.88
N ASP A 715 2.29 -19.70 4.66
CA ASP A 715 1.73 -21.01 4.28
C ASP A 715 2.61 -22.12 4.84
N VAL A 716 2.10 -22.86 5.81
CA VAL A 716 2.78 -23.97 6.47
C VAL A 716 2.32 -25.35 5.98
N GLY A 717 1.66 -25.35 4.81
CA GLY A 717 1.20 -26.59 4.25
C GLY A 717 -0.24 -26.98 4.61
N VAL A 718 -1.06 -26.05 5.17
CA VAL A 718 -2.51 -26.23 5.38
C VAL A 718 -3.29 -25.21 4.56
N HIS A 719 -4.61 -25.44 4.32
CA HIS A 719 -5.43 -24.55 3.46
C HIS A 719 -5.69 -23.15 4.04
N GLN A 720 -4.93 -22.75 5.03
CA GLN A 720 -5.05 -21.46 5.70
C GLN A 720 -3.69 -20.96 6.14
N ASP A 721 -3.33 -19.73 5.74
CA ASP A 721 -2.09 -19.11 6.16
C ASP A 721 -2.10 -18.86 7.67
N GLY A 722 -0.96 -19.11 8.31
CA GLY A 722 -0.72 -18.75 9.70
C GLY A 722 -0.13 -17.35 9.79
N LEU A 723 -0.41 -16.65 10.90
CA LEU A 723 0.14 -15.33 11.17
C LEU A 723 1.32 -15.42 12.14
N VAL A 724 2.48 -14.93 11.71
CA VAL A 724 3.60 -14.57 12.58
C VAL A 724 3.48 -13.10 12.91
N HIS A 725 3.07 -12.76 14.13
CA HIS A 725 2.96 -11.36 14.55
C HIS A 725 4.36 -10.70 14.58
N ILE A 726 4.43 -9.37 14.37
CA ILE A 726 5.70 -8.62 14.32
C ILE A 726 6.60 -8.88 15.53
N SER A 727 6.02 -9.04 16.72
CA SER A 727 6.76 -9.37 17.95
C SER A 727 7.30 -10.81 18.00
N ALA A 728 6.87 -11.68 17.08
CA ALA A 728 7.23 -13.09 16.99
C ALA A 728 8.17 -13.40 15.81
N LEU A 729 8.58 -12.38 15.04
CA LEU A 729 9.48 -12.52 13.89
C LEU A 729 10.95 -12.67 14.30
N SER A 730 11.37 -12.00 15.37
CA SER A 730 12.77 -11.99 15.83
C SER A 730 12.85 -11.83 17.35
N ASN A 731 13.98 -12.20 17.93
CA ASN A 731 14.30 -11.95 19.34
C ASN A 731 14.64 -10.48 19.62
N THR A 732 14.98 -9.70 18.59
CA THR A 732 15.21 -8.25 18.66
C THR A 732 13.95 -7.49 18.28
N PHE A 733 13.84 -6.23 18.74
CA PHE A 733 12.71 -5.37 18.36
C PHE A 733 12.70 -5.12 16.85
N VAL A 734 11.61 -5.48 16.21
CA VAL A 734 11.37 -5.28 14.78
C VAL A 734 10.42 -4.10 14.57
N LYS A 735 10.86 -3.08 13.86
CA LYS A 735 10.03 -1.92 13.51
C LYS A 735 9.20 -2.17 12.24
N ASP A 736 9.78 -2.87 11.27
CA ASP A 736 9.14 -3.25 10.00
C ASP A 736 9.40 -4.73 9.72
N PRO A 737 8.37 -5.57 9.60
CA PRO A 737 8.48 -6.99 9.26
C PRO A 737 9.31 -7.28 8.00
N ARG A 738 9.31 -6.37 7.03
CA ARG A 738 10.01 -6.50 5.74
C ARG A 738 11.53 -6.47 5.85
N THR A 739 12.06 -6.03 7.00
CA THR A 739 13.50 -6.10 7.29
C THR A 739 13.95 -7.51 7.69
N ILE A 740 12.99 -8.40 8.02
CA ILE A 740 13.24 -9.77 8.46
C ILE A 740 12.82 -10.78 7.40
N VAL A 741 11.64 -10.57 6.77
CA VAL A 741 11.07 -11.52 5.80
C VAL A 741 10.44 -10.79 4.62
N LYS A 742 10.47 -11.45 3.44
CA LYS A 742 9.84 -11.01 2.20
C LYS A 742 8.86 -12.06 1.71
N VAL A 743 7.94 -11.67 0.83
CA VAL A 743 7.04 -12.59 0.15
C VAL A 743 7.87 -13.58 -0.69
N GLY A 744 7.57 -14.88 -0.57
CA GLY A 744 8.32 -15.96 -1.21
C GLY A 744 9.47 -16.54 -0.38
N ASP A 745 9.84 -15.93 0.76
CA ASP A 745 10.87 -16.48 1.63
C ASP A 745 10.41 -17.80 2.26
N VAL A 746 11.35 -18.75 2.33
CA VAL A 746 11.18 -19.99 3.08
C VAL A 746 11.65 -19.79 4.51
N VAL A 747 10.74 -19.96 5.47
CA VAL A 747 10.99 -19.69 6.89
C VAL A 747 10.65 -20.90 7.76
N LYS A 748 11.38 -21.07 8.86
CA LYS A 748 11.02 -22.03 9.91
C LYS A 748 10.15 -21.36 10.96
N VAL A 749 8.99 -21.94 11.21
CA VAL A 749 8.02 -21.41 12.17
C VAL A 749 7.57 -22.50 13.14
N LYS A 750 7.23 -22.08 14.36
CA LYS A 750 6.61 -22.93 15.38
C LYS A 750 5.14 -22.55 15.54
N VAL A 751 4.26 -23.54 15.63
CA VAL A 751 2.83 -23.36 15.88
C VAL A 751 2.62 -22.99 17.34
N MET A 752 2.04 -21.82 17.60
CA MET A 752 1.75 -21.33 18.95
C MET A 752 0.30 -21.58 19.34
N GLN A 753 -0.63 -21.37 18.41
CA GLN A 753 -2.07 -21.48 18.66
C GLN A 753 -2.80 -21.89 17.37
N VAL A 754 -3.81 -22.74 17.53
CA VAL A 754 -4.71 -23.14 16.45
C VAL A 754 -6.17 -22.92 16.88
N ASP A 755 -6.89 -22.08 16.18
CA ASP A 755 -8.33 -21.84 16.35
C ASP A 755 -9.05 -22.35 15.11
N VAL A 756 -9.59 -23.57 15.21
CA VAL A 756 -10.24 -24.27 14.08
C VAL A 756 -11.54 -23.57 13.69
N ASP A 757 -12.30 -23.08 14.66
CA ASP A 757 -13.62 -22.45 14.44
C ASP A 757 -13.49 -21.12 13.70
N ARG A 758 -12.49 -20.33 14.06
CA ARG A 758 -12.18 -19.05 13.42
C ARG A 758 -11.21 -19.15 12.26
N LYS A 759 -10.69 -20.35 11.96
CA LYS A 759 -9.67 -20.60 10.97
C LYS A 759 -8.43 -19.70 11.15
N ARG A 760 -7.93 -19.57 12.38
CA ARG A 760 -6.75 -18.78 12.71
C ARG A 760 -5.61 -19.65 13.21
N ILE A 761 -4.40 -19.40 12.72
CA ILE A 761 -3.19 -20.09 13.11
C ILE A 761 -2.19 -19.03 13.58
N GLY A 762 -1.79 -19.11 14.85
CA GLY A 762 -0.73 -18.27 15.41
C GLY A 762 0.62 -18.97 15.31
N LEU A 763 1.59 -18.31 14.70
CA LEU A 763 2.94 -18.83 14.47
C LEU A 763 3.99 -17.92 15.10
N THR A 764 5.20 -18.48 15.36
CA THR A 764 6.39 -17.72 15.74
C THR A 764 7.60 -18.21 14.97
N MET A 765 8.50 -17.31 14.61
CA MET A 765 9.83 -17.62 14.07
C MET A 765 10.87 -17.79 15.20
N ARG A 766 10.53 -17.42 16.43
CA ARG A 766 11.34 -17.66 17.62
C ARG A 766 11.07 -19.07 18.11
N LEU A 767 11.88 -20.02 17.65
CA LEU A 767 11.66 -21.46 17.87
C LEU A 767 11.75 -21.89 19.35
N GLU A 768 12.31 -21.01 20.21
CA GLU A 768 12.43 -21.24 21.66
C GLU A 768 11.15 -20.85 22.44
N ASP A 769 10.23 -20.11 21.81
CA ASP A 769 8.96 -19.75 22.47
C ASP A 769 8.14 -21.00 22.80
N GLU A 770 7.62 -21.09 24.03
CA GLU A 770 6.73 -22.17 24.45
C GLU A 770 5.26 -21.84 24.10
N ALA A 771 4.54 -22.79 23.50
CA ALA A 771 3.12 -22.66 23.27
C ALA A 771 2.37 -22.73 24.61
N LYS A 772 1.79 -21.62 25.04
CA LYS A 772 0.97 -21.57 26.25
C LYS A 772 -0.36 -22.29 26.00
N ASN A 773 -0.54 -23.43 26.68
CA ASN A 773 -1.85 -24.07 26.82
C ASN A 773 -2.76 -23.17 27.69
N GLN A 774 -3.36 -22.17 27.09
CA GLN A 774 -4.39 -21.37 27.77
C GLN A 774 -5.52 -21.03 26.79
N ASN A 775 -6.74 -21.39 27.18
CA ASN A 775 -7.93 -20.66 26.84
C ASN A 775 -7.70 -19.20 27.25
N LEU A 776 -7.15 -18.38 26.39
CA LEU A 776 -6.83 -17.00 26.68
C LEU A 776 -7.67 -16.07 25.84
N ASP A 777 -8.52 -15.37 26.60
CA ASP A 777 -8.94 -14.03 26.31
C ASP A 777 -7.84 -13.27 25.59
N ILE A 778 -8.15 -12.80 24.39
CA ILE A 778 -7.36 -11.82 23.66
C ILE A 778 -7.19 -10.64 24.61
N ALA A 779 -5.97 -10.44 25.09
CA ALA A 779 -5.62 -9.34 25.96
C ALA A 779 -6.08 -8.02 25.34
N ARG A 780 -7.05 -7.41 25.94
CA ARG A 780 -7.36 -6.00 25.78
C ARG A 780 -6.13 -5.24 26.27
N ASP A 781 -5.30 -4.76 25.39
CA ASP A 781 -4.36 -3.71 25.70
C ASP A 781 -5.15 -2.45 26.08
N LYS A 782 -5.35 -2.28 27.37
CA LYS A 782 -5.76 -1.01 27.94
C LYS A 782 -4.51 -0.12 28.04
N PRO A 783 -4.52 1.10 27.56
CA PRO A 783 -3.40 2.02 27.77
C PRO A 783 -3.38 2.52 29.21
N GLY A 784 -2.28 2.27 29.86
CA GLY A 784 -1.66 3.13 30.86
C GLY A 784 -2.30 3.26 32.23
N GLN A 785 -1.84 2.46 33.19
CA GLN A 785 -1.63 2.95 34.56
C GLN A 785 -0.27 2.44 35.06
N GLY A 786 0.57 3.35 35.47
CA GLY A 786 1.90 3.11 36.02
C GLY A 786 1.88 2.43 37.37
N PRO A 787 3.03 1.90 37.86
CA PRO A 787 3.10 1.00 39.00
C PRO A 787 3.00 1.77 40.30
N SER A 788 2.05 1.37 41.15
CA SER A 788 2.01 1.75 42.57
C SER A 788 2.45 0.56 43.39
N ARG A 789 3.31 0.88 44.30
CA ARG A 789 4.18 0.04 45.17
C ARG A 789 3.44 -0.48 46.40
N THR A 790 3.61 -1.79 46.65
CA THR A 790 3.74 -2.50 47.92
C THR A 790 2.74 -2.26 49.07
N GLN A 791 2.11 -3.33 49.57
CA GLN A 791 2.40 -3.91 50.87
C GLN A 791 1.60 -5.20 51.13
N GLN A 792 2.33 -6.19 51.62
CA GLN A 792 1.83 -7.47 52.18
C GLN A 792 0.91 -7.26 53.38
N ARG A 793 -0.16 -8.07 53.50
CA ARG A 793 -0.50 -8.69 54.78
C ARG A 793 -1.34 -9.96 54.60
N LYS A 794 -0.96 -10.91 55.41
CA LYS A 794 -1.41 -12.31 55.53
C LYS A 794 -2.78 -12.51 56.15
N GLU A 795 -3.34 -13.72 55.89
CA GLU A 795 -4.18 -14.61 56.75
C GLU A 795 -5.67 -14.21 56.93
N SER A 796 -6.60 -15.05 56.58
CA SER A 796 -7.06 -16.33 57.16
C SER A 796 -8.39 -16.78 56.53
N SER A 797 -8.52 -18.05 56.21
CA SER A 797 -9.81 -18.77 55.90
C SER A 797 -10.41 -19.32 57.18
N PRO A 798 -11.50 -20.11 57.13
CA PRO A 798 -12.86 -20.07 56.55
C PRO A 798 -13.94 -20.13 57.68
N PRO A 799 -15.20 -20.66 57.63
CA PRO A 799 -15.85 -21.62 56.73
C PRO A 799 -17.40 -21.50 56.51
N ASN A 800 -17.85 -22.34 55.58
CA ASN A 800 -19.12 -23.09 55.53
C ASN A 800 -20.54 -22.41 55.53
N ALA A 801 -21.34 -22.68 54.47
CA ALA A 801 -22.52 -23.58 54.58
C ALA A 801 -23.32 -23.60 53.24
N ARG A 802 -23.59 -24.79 52.75
CA ARG A 802 -24.70 -25.23 51.90
C ARG A 802 -25.91 -25.57 52.77
N PRO A 803 -27.12 -25.97 52.28
CA PRO A 803 -27.72 -26.10 50.94
C PRO A 803 -29.22 -25.74 50.86
N ALA A 804 -29.87 -25.86 49.70
CA ALA A 804 -31.14 -26.59 49.42
C ALA A 804 -31.89 -26.05 48.22
N ARG A 805 -32.03 -26.91 47.21
CA ARG A 805 -33.23 -27.61 46.67
C ARG A 805 -34.42 -26.72 46.27
N GLY A 806 -34.86 -26.82 45.02
CA GLY A 806 -35.87 -27.66 44.48
C GLY A 806 -36.56 -27.08 43.27
N ASN A 807 -36.71 -27.91 42.34
CA ASN A 807 -37.83 -28.51 41.60
C ASN A 807 -38.24 -27.92 40.24
N HIS A 808 -38.08 -28.84 39.28
CA HIS A 808 -38.89 -28.96 38.04
C HIS A 808 -40.39 -29.13 38.29
N PRO A 809 -41.31 -28.99 37.28
CA PRO A 809 -41.48 -30.05 36.32
C PRO A 809 -41.87 -29.67 34.86
N LYS A 810 -41.67 -30.69 34.03
CA LYS A 810 -42.10 -31.10 32.70
C LYS A 810 -43.62 -30.88 32.35
N SER A 811 -43.88 -30.77 31.04
CA SER A 811 -44.79 -31.66 30.23
C SER A 811 -44.85 -31.11 28.80
N GLN A 812 -44.50 -31.86 27.71
CA GLN A 812 -45.38 -32.78 26.93
C GLN A 812 -46.64 -32.07 26.40
N ASP A 813 -47.04 -32.11 25.20
CA ASP A 813 -47.04 -33.07 24.10
C ASP A 813 -47.66 -32.48 22.81
N LYS A 814 -47.20 -33.00 21.65
CA LYS A 814 -47.89 -33.57 20.50
C LYS A 814 -48.79 -32.80 19.52
N HIS A 815 -48.50 -33.18 18.30
CA HIS A 815 -49.31 -33.52 17.10
C HIS A 815 -49.39 -32.40 16.02
N ALA A 816 -48.81 -32.61 14.86
CA ALA A 816 -49.12 -33.45 13.70
C ALA A 816 -49.91 -32.70 12.61
N GLY A 817 -49.41 -32.73 11.41
CA GLY A 817 -50.25 -32.64 10.24
C GLY A 817 -49.75 -31.90 9.01
N LYS A 818 -49.06 -32.63 8.12
CA LYS A 818 -49.16 -32.73 6.66
C LYS A 818 -49.26 -31.50 5.73
N ALA A 819 -48.34 -31.51 4.83
CA ALA A 819 -48.46 -31.51 3.32
C ALA A 819 -48.33 -30.20 2.55
N GLY A 820 -47.35 -30.13 1.72
CA GLY A 820 -47.49 -29.93 0.28
C GLY A 820 -47.09 -28.57 -0.27
N GLY A 821 -46.06 -28.52 -1.08
CA GLY A 821 -45.86 -27.39 -1.97
C GLY A 821 -44.39 -27.10 -2.29
N ASN A 822 -43.93 -27.79 -3.33
CA ASN A 822 -42.70 -27.40 -4.07
C ASN A 822 -42.77 -25.96 -4.56
N ASP A 823 -41.78 -25.16 -4.23
CA ASP A 823 -41.34 -24.09 -5.13
C ASP A 823 -39.84 -23.83 -4.90
N ARG A 824 -39.05 -24.34 -5.85
CA ARG A 824 -37.64 -24.04 -6.00
C ARG A 824 -37.52 -22.65 -6.61
N LYS A 825 -36.94 -21.69 -5.90
CA LYS A 825 -36.35 -20.47 -6.50
C LYS A 825 -34.90 -20.74 -6.84
N PRO A 826 -34.41 -20.32 -8.04
CA PRO A 826 -33.03 -20.48 -8.46
C PRO A 826 -32.11 -19.44 -7.84
N PRO A 827 -30.78 -19.66 -7.82
CA PRO A 827 -29.82 -18.78 -7.16
C PRO A 827 -29.60 -17.48 -7.94
N LEU A 828 -29.40 -16.40 -7.19
CA LEU A 828 -29.04 -15.06 -7.64
C LEU A 828 -27.68 -15.08 -8.38
N ASN A 829 -27.72 -15.10 -9.71
CA ASN A 829 -26.59 -14.72 -10.56
C ASN A 829 -27.05 -14.21 -11.96
N SER A 830 -28.24 -13.59 -12.08
CA SER A 830 -28.75 -13.06 -13.34
C SER A 830 -28.51 -11.55 -13.56
N ALA A 831 -28.17 -10.78 -12.53
CA ALA A 831 -27.99 -9.34 -12.66
C ALA A 831 -26.72 -8.92 -13.42
N MET A 832 -25.70 -9.77 -13.44
CA MET A 832 -24.43 -9.49 -14.11
C MET A 832 -24.46 -9.92 -15.60
N ALA A 833 -25.25 -10.93 -15.93
CA ALA A 833 -25.48 -11.35 -17.32
C ALA A 833 -26.35 -10.36 -18.08
N ASP A 834 -27.34 -9.73 -17.43
CA ASP A 834 -28.21 -8.71 -18.04
C ASP A 834 -27.52 -7.36 -18.22
N ALA A 835 -26.55 -7.02 -17.38
CA ALA A 835 -25.72 -5.82 -17.53
C ALA A 835 -24.75 -5.93 -18.72
N LEU A 836 -24.17 -7.10 -18.94
CA LEU A 836 -23.30 -7.36 -20.09
C LEU A 836 -24.05 -7.42 -21.43
N ALA A 837 -25.27 -7.96 -21.46
CA ALA A 837 -26.10 -8.00 -22.67
C ALA A 837 -26.59 -6.59 -23.12
N LYS A 838 -26.69 -5.61 -22.20
CA LYS A 838 -27.02 -4.21 -22.51
C LYS A 838 -25.84 -3.38 -22.99
N ALA A 839 -24.59 -3.76 -22.65
CA ALA A 839 -23.39 -3.04 -23.08
C ALA A 839 -22.96 -3.39 -24.53
N PHE A 840 -23.40 -4.52 -25.09
CA PHE A 840 -23.08 -4.92 -26.46
C PHE A 840 -24.14 -4.57 -27.49
N LYS A 841 -25.15 -3.73 -27.16
CA LYS A 841 -26.17 -3.20 -28.09
C LYS A 841 -26.15 -1.69 -28.17
N LYS A 842 -25.01 -1.06 -28.13
CA LYS A 842 -24.79 0.34 -28.57
C LYS A 842 -23.52 0.45 -29.37
#